data_7adaf94e135440057bfde7bab33e45f0
#
_entry.id   7adaf94e135440057bfde7bab33e45f0
#
_cell.length_a   1.000
_cell.length_b   1.000
_cell.length_c   1.000
_cell.angle_alpha   90.00
_cell.angle_beta   90.00
_cell.angle_gamma   90.00
#
_symmetry.space_group_name_H-M   'P 1'
#
loop_
_entity.id
_entity.type
_entity.pdbx_description
1 polymer ?
#
loop_
_entity_poly.entity_id
_entity_poly.type
_entity_poly.pdbx_seq_one_letter_code
_entity_poly.pdbx_strand_id
1 'polypeptide(L)'
;MLRKSKYHIFYEISEINKLITSKGYDRLIPTFSSSAMKVYPHQIAETMFALDSNEKGLILGNEAGLGKTFTSMIFISQNYIEGKKILIVTPLSLIGQWNELIAYNLTLDYKVLTGEEKPEENMFNDKVVLTTYEYLNNKFDLLRKASFDIVIFDEAQRVGSFYNDKNKYINNLRECVRNSFKLLLTPLPFEINILKLYGVIKFIDENAFNGIDKDTFFKRYYKKEENYTELLNEVNKYCFRTLKSQVKHYVKIPNRVIKMIKYNFNTKEEKLYAMIENYLQMENKKIFPKMELYDLTLMFTKNLSSSVNSFSNMLENVIKRAESIENCNEELEKLKTMLEFTKSIKSSDKTKQLQLILKNGFNSLKKVGANKKAIIFTESKATQQYLYNVLKGKYKVLGFNGDNSRDYKIIDDFKRKFDILIATDIASEGFNLDFCCFVINYDLPYNVLKLEQRISRCHRQGQAFDVVVVNFFNENNFYDVRLMELINKRLKQFNGIMGMTDTVIDFSEDMEINLRTREEVEQEYNNILEDNREENIQLLDNTETIVKYVFNKEIEEKYTINTAYLKYKNDFINNAIWELAKFVLEDEKGFKCDEETRTISIIKKSIPKSIYQTAVEKEIKYSMYDRNIGISHHNYLTFTSNITRKLLLDFQIKLNKLKGYAKIKVKENIEPCYILGYKLKNNIHFVNDLFCELIGITKTGTILTNEICGEIMTLDIEQIEELDYINIENIKELEKHLDKSKYKKMFIEKITKKAGIKENIIKEDLKTQKLKLKSNINNLKTELNILKEQLNQPINRIEKLSINKKINLKEKELKKLEQDLFLDEIRLENNYNNSIENLKEKEKFEVNFERVFIVEIC
;
A
#
# COMPACT_ATOMS: atom_id res chain seq x y z
N MET A 1 23.29 0.38 -37.95
CA MET A 1 21.99 1.07 -37.99
C MET A 1 22.24 2.55 -38.09
N LEU A 2 21.60 3.23 -39.05
CA LEU A 2 21.70 4.70 -39.14
C LEU A 2 20.90 5.29 -37.95
N ARG A 3 21.42 6.39 -37.41
CA ARG A 3 20.80 7.12 -36.28
C ARG A 3 19.43 7.65 -36.69
N LYS A 4 18.43 7.50 -35.78
CA LYS A 4 17.17 8.21 -35.94
C LYS A 4 17.36 9.72 -35.90
N SER A 5 16.60 10.45 -36.71
CA SER A 5 16.67 11.90 -36.70
C SER A 5 16.06 12.49 -35.45
N LYS A 6 16.43 13.70 -35.06
CA LYS A 6 15.79 14.50 -33.99
C LYS A 6 14.28 14.61 -34.13
N TYR A 7 13.76 14.56 -35.35
CA TYR A 7 12.31 14.62 -35.65
C TYR A 7 11.60 13.31 -35.31
N HIS A 8 12.24 12.17 -35.60
CA HIS A 8 11.73 10.84 -35.19
C HIS A 8 11.71 10.72 -33.67
N ILE A 9 12.78 11.12 -32.98
CA ILE A 9 12.86 11.11 -31.52
C ILE A 9 11.76 11.98 -30.92
N PHE A 10 11.52 13.16 -31.46
CA PHE A 10 10.45 14.05 -30.99
C PHE A 10 9.07 13.41 -31.16
N TYR A 11 8.79 12.78 -32.28
CA TYR A 11 7.55 12.06 -32.53
C TYR A 11 7.39 10.88 -31.57
N GLU A 12 8.40 10.04 -31.42
CA GLU A 12 8.34 8.86 -30.53
C GLU A 12 8.14 9.24 -29.06
N ILE A 13 8.81 10.28 -28.58
CA ILE A 13 8.58 10.79 -27.22
C ILE A 13 7.17 11.33 -27.06
N SER A 14 6.63 11.98 -28.09
CA SER A 14 5.23 12.43 -28.09
C SER A 14 4.25 11.25 -27.98
N GLU A 15 4.48 10.16 -28.72
CA GLU A 15 3.65 8.96 -28.65
C GLU A 15 3.68 8.34 -27.24
N ILE A 16 4.85 8.29 -26.58
CA ILE A 16 4.93 7.84 -25.18
C ILE A 16 4.10 8.76 -24.26
N ASN A 17 4.15 10.08 -24.46
CA ASN A 17 3.32 11.02 -23.68
C ASN A 17 1.81 10.84 -23.96
N LYS A 18 1.43 10.52 -25.19
CA LYS A 18 0.04 10.17 -25.53
C LYS A 18 -0.42 8.90 -24.79
N LEU A 19 0.45 7.86 -24.69
CA LEU A 19 0.15 6.66 -23.88
C LEU A 19 -0.12 7.03 -22.42
N ILE A 20 0.75 7.81 -21.77
CA ILE A 20 0.57 8.22 -20.36
C ILE A 20 -0.76 8.95 -20.14
N THR A 21 -1.25 9.64 -21.15
CA THR A 21 -2.49 10.41 -21.09
C THR A 21 -3.71 9.66 -21.60
N SER A 22 -3.53 8.44 -22.13
CA SER A 22 -4.61 7.63 -22.69
C SER A 22 -5.63 7.17 -21.65
N LYS A 23 -6.78 6.70 -22.11
CA LYS A 23 -7.78 6.01 -21.29
C LYS A 23 -7.49 4.51 -21.33
N GLY A 24 -7.80 3.82 -20.22
CA GLY A 24 -7.56 2.40 -20.12
C GLY A 24 -6.13 2.02 -19.69
N TYR A 25 -5.80 0.73 -19.81
CA TYR A 25 -4.53 0.19 -19.29
C TYR A 25 -3.29 0.60 -20.09
N ASP A 26 -3.44 1.10 -21.32
CA ASP A 26 -2.32 1.61 -22.13
C ASP A 26 -1.55 2.71 -21.41
N ARG A 27 -2.24 3.47 -20.56
CA ARG A 27 -1.64 4.45 -19.65
C ARG A 27 -0.52 3.88 -18.77
N LEU A 28 -0.58 2.59 -18.44
CA LEU A 28 0.38 1.91 -17.58
C LEU A 28 1.58 1.31 -18.34
N ILE A 29 1.57 1.31 -19.67
CA ILE A 29 2.65 0.71 -20.47
C ILE A 29 4.02 1.32 -20.14
N PRO A 30 4.19 2.68 -20.02
CA PRO A 30 5.46 3.26 -19.61
C PRO A 30 5.92 2.83 -18.21
N THR A 31 4.98 2.56 -17.30
CA THR A 31 5.27 1.97 -15.99
C THR A 31 5.81 0.55 -16.12
N PHE A 32 5.17 -0.27 -16.96
CA PHE A 32 5.60 -1.67 -17.17
C PHE A 32 6.96 -1.77 -17.86
N SER A 33 7.26 -0.87 -18.81
CA SER A 33 8.57 -0.81 -19.46
C SER A 33 9.71 -0.41 -18.51
N SER A 34 9.38 0.27 -17.42
CA SER A 34 10.34 0.78 -16.43
C SER A 34 10.43 -0.07 -15.16
N SER A 35 9.84 -1.26 -15.16
CA SER A 35 9.76 -2.10 -13.96
C SER A 35 10.09 -3.57 -14.23
N ALA A 36 10.63 -4.25 -13.20
CA ALA A 36 10.88 -5.70 -13.24
C ALA A 36 9.64 -6.54 -12.89
N MET A 37 8.52 -5.92 -12.57
CA MET A 37 7.33 -6.60 -12.07
C MET A 37 6.65 -7.47 -13.13
N LYS A 38 6.27 -8.69 -12.72
CA LYS A 38 5.26 -9.47 -13.43
C LYS A 38 3.90 -9.01 -12.93
N VAL A 39 3.06 -8.53 -13.82
CA VAL A 39 1.78 -7.92 -13.51
C VAL A 39 0.63 -8.84 -13.90
N TYR A 40 -0.42 -8.88 -13.08
CA TYR A 40 -1.60 -9.71 -13.27
C TYR A 40 -2.85 -8.85 -13.53
N PRO A 41 -3.89 -9.40 -14.23
CA PRO A 41 -5.09 -8.63 -14.57
C PRO A 41 -5.78 -7.94 -13.38
N HIS A 42 -5.89 -8.63 -12.24
CA HIS A 42 -6.48 -8.03 -11.03
C HIS A 42 -5.67 -6.82 -10.51
N GLN A 43 -4.33 -6.86 -10.55
CA GLN A 43 -3.48 -5.75 -10.11
C GLN A 43 -3.62 -4.54 -11.02
N ILE A 44 -3.83 -4.78 -12.32
CA ILE A 44 -4.10 -3.72 -13.30
C ILE A 44 -5.46 -3.10 -13.03
N ALA A 45 -6.50 -3.93 -12.84
CA ALA A 45 -7.85 -3.48 -12.53
C ALA A 45 -7.89 -2.61 -11.27
N GLU A 46 -7.23 -3.05 -10.20
CA GLU A 46 -7.09 -2.32 -8.93
C GLU A 46 -6.38 -0.98 -9.12
N THR A 47 -5.28 -0.98 -9.87
CA THR A 47 -4.54 0.24 -10.17
C THR A 47 -5.39 1.22 -10.97
N MET A 48 -6.10 0.72 -12.00
CA MET A 48 -6.98 1.56 -12.82
C MET A 48 -8.15 2.12 -12.00
N PHE A 49 -8.75 1.30 -11.13
CA PHE A 49 -9.78 1.76 -10.21
C PHE A 49 -9.27 2.90 -9.32
N ALA A 50 -8.03 2.79 -8.81
CA ALA A 50 -7.42 3.84 -7.99
C ALA A 50 -7.08 5.11 -8.79
N LEU A 51 -6.60 4.98 -10.03
CA LEU A 51 -6.26 6.12 -10.90
C LEU A 51 -7.50 6.86 -11.41
N ASP A 52 -8.60 6.14 -11.66
CA ASP A 52 -9.83 6.70 -12.22
C ASP A 52 -10.82 7.16 -11.14
N SER A 53 -10.56 6.86 -9.87
CA SER A 53 -11.40 7.28 -8.75
C SER A 53 -11.53 8.79 -8.64
N ASN A 54 -12.74 9.25 -8.30
CA ASN A 54 -13.05 10.64 -7.94
C ASN A 54 -13.09 10.85 -6.41
N GLU A 55 -12.94 9.75 -5.63
CA GLU A 55 -12.97 9.80 -4.17
C GLU A 55 -11.64 10.36 -3.60
N LYS A 56 -11.63 10.73 -2.33
CA LYS A 56 -10.44 11.27 -1.64
C LYS A 56 -9.42 10.20 -1.27
N GLY A 57 -9.72 8.96 -1.56
CA GLY A 57 -8.85 7.81 -1.34
C GLY A 57 -9.60 6.51 -1.47
N LEU A 58 -8.85 5.42 -1.40
CA LEU A 58 -9.35 4.06 -1.62
C LEU A 58 -8.71 3.06 -0.67
N ILE A 59 -9.38 1.94 -0.50
CA ILE A 59 -8.92 0.78 0.24
C ILE A 59 -8.66 -0.36 -0.76
N LEU A 60 -7.45 -0.89 -0.79
CA LEU A 60 -7.13 -2.15 -1.44
C LEU A 60 -7.27 -3.27 -0.41
N GLY A 61 -8.42 -3.94 -0.45
CA GLY A 61 -8.87 -4.93 0.54
C GLY A 61 -8.67 -6.39 0.11
N ASN A 62 -7.73 -6.69 -0.77
CA ASN A 62 -7.49 -8.03 -1.29
C ASN A 62 -7.13 -9.02 -0.20
N GLU A 63 -7.45 -10.30 -0.45
CA GLU A 63 -6.93 -11.37 0.42
C GLU A 63 -5.41 -11.32 0.52
N ALA A 64 -4.90 -11.77 1.67
CA ALA A 64 -3.47 -11.77 1.91
C ALA A 64 -2.74 -12.67 0.90
N GLY A 65 -1.60 -12.19 0.38
CA GLY A 65 -0.81 -12.93 -0.61
C GLY A 65 -1.12 -12.64 -2.08
N LEU A 66 -2.12 -11.80 -2.40
CA LEU A 66 -2.47 -11.39 -3.79
C LEU A 66 -1.68 -10.18 -4.32
N GLY A 67 -0.68 -9.70 -3.59
CA GLY A 67 0.26 -8.71 -4.10
C GLY A 67 -0.21 -7.25 -4.01
N LYS A 68 -0.95 -6.85 -2.96
CA LYS A 68 -1.32 -5.43 -2.70
C LYS A 68 -0.15 -4.46 -2.83
N THR A 69 1.02 -4.86 -2.33
CA THR A 69 2.25 -4.06 -2.43
C THR A 69 2.68 -3.88 -3.89
N PHE A 70 2.55 -4.90 -4.74
CA PHE A 70 2.84 -4.79 -6.18
C PHE A 70 1.84 -3.89 -6.89
N THR A 71 0.53 -4.01 -6.60
CA THR A 71 -0.49 -3.08 -7.11
C THR A 71 -0.14 -1.63 -6.73
N SER A 72 0.26 -1.38 -5.48
CA SER A 72 0.66 -0.04 -5.05
C SER A 72 1.94 0.45 -5.72
N MET A 73 2.89 -0.42 -6.07
CA MET A 73 4.08 -0.03 -6.83
C MET A 73 3.75 0.43 -8.27
N ILE A 74 2.81 -0.25 -8.94
CA ILE A 74 2.31 0.19 -10.25
C ILE A 74 1.67 1.58 -10.11
N PHE A 75 0.85 1.77 -9.09
CA PHE A 75 0.21 3.04 -8.78
C PHE A 75 1.22 4.15 -8.45
N ILE A 76 2.27 3.85 -7.66
CA ILE A 76 3.38 4.77 -7.33
C ILE A 76 4.10 5.18 -8.62
N SER A 77 4.52 4.22 -9.44
CA SER A 77 5.29 4.48 -10.66
C SER A 77 4.51 5.35 -11.64
N GLN A 78 3.23 5.07 -11.86
CA GLN A 78 2.37 5.87 -12.74
C GLN A 78 2.20 7.31 -12.23
N ASN A 79 1.94 7.49 -10.95
CA ASN A 79 1.79 8.82 -10.36
C ASN A 79 3.13 9.59 -10.29
N TYR A 80 4.25 8.88 -10.15
CA TYR A 80 5.59 9.46 -10.25
C TYR A 80 5.87 10.00 -11.65
N ILE A 81 5.51 9.26 -12.71
CA ILE A 81 5.56 9.70 -14.11
C ILE A 81 4.73 10.97 -14.28
N GLU A 82 3.54 11.03 -13.70
CA GLU A 82 2.65 12.21 -13.71
C GLU A 82 3.17 13.39 -12.86
N GLY A 83 4.32 13.26 -12.21
CA GLY A 83 4.97 14.31 -11.44
C GLY A 83 4.40 14.55 -10.05
N LYS A 84 3.58 13.64 -9.51
CA LYS A 84 2.99 13.75 -8.17
C LYS A 84 3.99 13.43 -7.08
N LYS A 85 3.79 14.04 -5.91
CA LYS A 85 4.58 13.84 -4.70
C LYS A 85 3.91 12.78 -3.82
N ILE A 86 4.65 11.73 -3.45
CA ILE A 86 4.11 10.51 -2.85
C ILE A 86 4.79 10.23 -1.51
N LEU A 87 3.98 9.99 -0.47
CA LEU A 87 4.42 9.50 0.84
C LEU A 87 3.96 8.05 1.03
N ILE A 88 4.87 7.19 1.47
CA ILE A 88 4.58 5.80 1.82
C ILE A 88 4.80 5.65 3.32
N VAL A 89 3.75 5.28 4.05
CA VAL A 89 3.76 5.10 5.50
C VAL A 89 3.53 3.63 5.82
N THR A 90 4.50 3.02 6.49
CA THR A 90 4.48 1.59 6.78
C THR A 90 4.83 1.33 8.25
N PRO A 91 4.46 0.18 8.85
CA PRO A 91 5.04 -0.25 10.11
C PRO A 91 6.56 -0.38 10.04
N LEU A 92 7.24 -0.14 11.16
CA LEU A 92 8.70 -0.25 11.23
C LEU A 92 9.22 -1.63 10.78
N SER A 93 8.48 -2.70 11.07
CA SER A 93 8.80 -4.07 10.65
C SER A 93 8.80 -4.29 9.14
N LEU A 94 8.12 -3.43 8.37
CA LEU A 94 7.96 -3.56 6.92
C LEU A 94 8.88 -2.64 6.11
N ILE A 95 9.52 -1.65 6.74
CA ILE A 95 10.26 -0.62 6.01
C ILE A 95 11.41 -1.21 5.17
N GLY A 96 12.11 -2.23 5.70
CA GLY A 96 13.17 -2.93 4.98
C GLY A 96 12.65 -3.65 3.73
N GLN A 97 11.53 -4.37 3.87
CA GLN A 97 10.88 -5.04 2.74
C GLN A 97 10.41 -4.05 1.67
N TRP A 98 9.78 -2.94 2.06
CA TRP A 98 9.39 -1.90 1.12
C TRP A 98 10.58 -1.29 0.40
N ASN A 99 11.66 -1.01 1.14
CA ASN A 99 12.91 -0.50 0.59
C ASN A 99 13.51 -1.45 -0.46
N GLU A 100 13.62 -2.74 -0.14
CA GLU A 100 14.12 -3.75 -1.08
C GLU A 100 13.21 -3.89 -2.31
N LEU A 101 11.88 -3.94 -2.11
CA LEU A 101 10.93 -4.11 -3.20
C LEU A 101 10.92 -2.90 -4.14
N ILE A 102 10.98 -1.68 -3.62
CA ILE A 102 11.07 -0.46 -4.45
C ILE A 102 12.40 -0.48 -5.21
N ALA A 103 13.51 -0.71 -4.52
CA ALA A 103 14.83 -0.74 -5.11
C ALA A 103 14.98 -1.80 -6.21
N TYR A 104 14.35 -2.98 -6.06
CA TYR A 104 14.44 -4.06 -7.03
C TYR A 104 13.47 -3.87 -8.22
N ASN A 105 12.27 -3.35 -7.98
CA ASN A 105 11.21 -3.32 -9.00
C ASN A 105 11.05 -1.98 -9.70
N LEU A 106 11.46 -0.87 -9.09
CA LEU A 106 11.22 0.46 -9.62
C LEU A 106 12.55 1.20 -9.84
N THR A 107 12.62 1.97 -10.92
CA THR A 107 13.80 2.79 -11.28
C THR A 107 13.57 4.28 -10.96
N LEU A 108 12.83 4.58 -9.91
CA LEU A 108 12.54 5.93 -9.45
C LEU A 108 13.43 6.32 -8.25
N ASP A 109 13.59 7.64 -8.05
CA ASP A 109 14.28 8.15 -6.86
C ASP A 109 13.32 8.26 -5.70
N TYR A 110 13.78 7.80 -4.54
CA TYR A 110 13.04 7.89 -3.28
C TYR A 110 13.98 8.08 -2.10
N LYS A 111 13.44 8.59 -1.01
CA LYS A 111 14.14 8.77 0.27
C LYS A 111 13.50 7.92 1.35
N VAL A 112 14.33 7.28 2.17
CA VAL A 112 13.87 6.51 3.34
C VAL A 112 14.14 7.31 4.61
N LEU A 113 13.13 7.46 5.47
CA LEU A 113 13.21 8.19 6.73
C LEU A 113 12.83 7.26 7.89
N THR A 114 13.80 6.87 8.72
CA THR A 114 13.64 5.87 9.80
C THR A 114 13.88 6.39 11.21
N GLY A 115 14.45 7.57 11.35
CA GLY A 115 14.73 8.20 12.65
C GLY A 115 16.18 8.25 13.07
N GLU A 116 17.09 7.70 12.28
CA GLU A 116 18.54 7.83 12.46
C GLU A 116 19.07 9.18 11.96
N GLU A 117 18.25 9.87 11.13
CA GLU A 117 18.61 11.14 10.51
C GLU A 117 18.26 12.33 11.43
N LYS A 118 19.15 13.33 11.43
CA LYS A 118 18.87 14.61 12.10
C LYS A 118 17.66 15.27 11.40
N PRO A 119 16.73 15.89 12.16
CA PRO A 119 15.60 16.60 11.56
C PRO A 119 16.10 17.81 10.79
N GLU A 120 15.97 17.77 9.47
CA GLU A 120 16.21 18.89 8.56
C GLU A 120 14.87 19.40 8.00
N GLU A 121 14.76 20.70 7.77
CA GLU A 121 13.53 21.30 7.22
C GLU A 121 13.14 20.71 5.85
N ASN A 122 14.12 20.24 5.11
CA ASN A 122 13.96 19.72 3.74
C ASN A 122 13.78 18.18 3.66
N MET A 123 13.60 17.48 4.79
CA MET A 123 13.59 16.02 4.82
C MET A 123 12.45 15.39 3.99
N PHE A 124 11.34 16.09 3.79
CA PHE A 124 10.18 15.65 3.01
C PHE A 124 10.11 16.26 1.60
N ASN A 125 11.20 16.83 1.07
CA ASN A 125 11.18 17.51 -0.25
C ASN A 125 11.27 16.56 -1.43
N ASP A 126 11.74 15.33 -1.22
CA ASP A 126 11.83 14.33 -2.27
C ASP A 126 10.45 13.96 -2.82
N LYS A 127 10.39 13.58 -4.11
CA LYS A 127 9.11 13.23 -4.77
C LYS A 127 8.46 11.98 -4.18
N VAL A 128 9.28 11.00 -3.78
CA VAL A 128 8.82 9.79 -3.11
C VAL A 128 9.56 9.65 -1.79
N VAL A 129 8.80 9.53 -0.71
CA VAL A 129 9.33 9.36 0.64
C VAL A 129 8.72 8.11 1.25
N LEU A 130 9.58 7.20 1.72
CA LEU A 130 9.22 6.01 2.48
C LEU A 130 9.52 6.26 3.96
N THR A 131 8.53 6.07 4.84
CA THR A 131 8.69 6.31 6.27
C THR A 131 7.81 5.38 7.12
N THR A 132 7.91 5.49 8.44
CA THR A 132 7.13 4.69 9.38
C THR A 132 6.09 5.50 10.13
N TYR A 133 5.02 4.81 10.61
CA TYR A 133 4.04 5.43 11.52
C TYR A 133 4.71 6.04 12.75
N GLU A 134 5.69 5.33 13.30
CA GLU A 134 6.40 5.73 14.52
C GLU A 134 7.25 6.99 14.31
N TYR A 135 7.89 7.11 13.14
CA TYR A 135 8.71 8.27 12.80
C TYR A 135 7.89 9.56 12.66
N LEU A 136 6.69 9.44 12.09
CA LEU A 136 5.82 10.60 11.88
C LEU A 136 5.29 11.22 13.17
N ASN A 137 5.27 10.49 14.29
CA ASN A 137 4.63 10.93 15.53
C ASN A 137 5.12 12.31 16.03
N ASN A 138 6.39 12.63 15.84
CA ASN A 138 7.00 13.87 16.28
C ASN A 138 7.33 14.85 15.12
N LYS A 139 6.76 14.64 13.92
CA LYS A 139 7.12 15.35 12.69
C LYS A 139 5.93 15.97 11.96
N PHE A 140 4.77 16.07 12.60
CA PHE A 140 3.54 16.54 11.96
C PHE A 140 3.63 17.96 11.36
N ASP A 141 4.38 18.87 11.98
CA ASP A 141 4.53 20.25 11.44
C ASP A 141 5.33 20.26 10.14
N LEU A 142 6.39 19.45 10.06
CA LEU A 142 7.18 19.29 8.84
C LEU A 142 6.38 18.55 7.74
N LEU A 143 5.61 17.53 8.12
CA LEU A 143 4.74 16.78 7.21
C LEU A 143 3.66 17.69 6.61
N ARG A 144 3.04 18.56 7.42
CA ARG A 144 2.01 19.51 6.97
C ARG A 144 2.56 20.51 5.95
N LYS A 145 3.80 20.98 6.13
CA LYS A 145 4.48 21.88 5.19
C LYS A 145 4.82 21.19 3.87
N ALA A 146 5.06 19.88 3.88
CA ALA A 146 5.56 19.13 2.73
C ALA A 146 4.54 18.92 1.60
N SER A 147 3.23 18.94 1.88
CA SER A 147 2.12 18.87 0.90
C SER A 147 2.24 17.71 -0.11
N PHE A 148 2.03 16.47 0.33
CA PHE A 148 2.00 15.32 -0.56
C PHE A 148 0.69 15.23 -1.34
N ASP A 149 0.77 14.92 -2.65
CA ASP A 149 -0.43 14.68 -3.48
C ASP A 149 -1.09 13.33 -3.14
N ILE A 150 -0.25 12.33 -2.79
CA ILE A 150 -0.68 10.97 -2.50
C ILE A 150 0.00 10.48 -1.23
N VAL A 151 -0.78 9.79 -0.38
CA VAL A 151 -0.24 9.08 0.78
C VAL A 151 -0.74 7.63 0.78
N ILE A 152 0.20 6.70 0.83
CA ILE A 152 -0.06 5.27 0.87
C ILE A 152 0.18 4.79 2.31
N PHE A 153 -0.81 4.12 2.88
CA PHE A 153 -0.73 3.54 4.23
C PHE A 153 -0.75 2.02 4.14
N ASP A 154 0.35 1.38 4.51
CA ASP A 154 0.38 -0.07 4.62
C ASP A 154 -0.06 -0.52 6.03
N GLU A 155 -0.66 -1.72 6.14
CA GLU A 155 -1.35 -2.20 7.35
C GLU A 155 -2.33 -1.15 7.90
N ALA A 156 -3.18 -0.65 7.01
CA ALA A 156 -4.01 0.52 7.26
C ALA A 156 -5.12 0.32 8.31
N GLN A 157 -5.33 -0.89 8.83
CA GLN A 157 -6.18 -1.11 10.01
C GLN A 157 -5.73 -0.29 11.23
N ARG A 158 -4.46 0.15 11.26
CA ARG A 158 -3.92 1.02 12.31
C ARG A 158 -4.62 2.38 12.38
N VAL A 159 -5.07 2.90 11.23
CA VAL A 159 -5.82 4.18 11.20
C VAL A 159 -7.30 4.01 11.49
N GLY A 160 -7.80 2.77 11.60
CA GLY A 160 -9.21 2.49 11.91
C GLY A 160 -9.70 3.01 13.25
N SER A 161 -8.79 3.39 14.18
CA SER A 161 -9.13 4.04 15.44
C SER A 161 -9.41 5.55 15.31
N PHE A 162 -9.48 6.09 14.10
CA PHE A 162 -9.81 7.51 13.84
C PHE A 162 -11.16 7.96 14.44
N TYR A 163 -12.12 7.02 14.60
CA TYR A 163 -13.39 7.29 15.27
C TYR A 163 -13.25 7.61 16.78
N ASN A 164 -12.05 7.41 17.37
CA ASN A 164 -11.80 7.66 18.78
C ASN A 164 -11.09 9.00 18.97
N ASP A 165 -11.82 10.01 19.42
CA ASP A 165 -11.29 11.37 19.62
C ASP A 165 -10.11 11.43 20.60
N LYS A 166 -9.94 10.42 21.47
CA LYS A 166 -8.79 10.32 22.38
C LYS A 166 -7.49 9.94 21.67
N ASN A 167 -7.55 9.43 20.44
CA ASN A 167 -6.36 9.06 19.67
C ASN A 167 -5.77 10.28 18.94
N LYS A 168 -5.10 11.15 19.69
CA LYS A 168 -4.48 12.39 19.19
C LYS A 168 -3.52 12.14 18.01
N TYR A 169 -2.79 11.01 18.03
CA TYR A 169 -1.85 10.66 16.97
C TYR A 169 -2.53 10.51 15.62
N ILE A 170 -3.56 9.67 15.54
CA ILE A 170 -4.29 9.41 14.28
C ILE A 170 -5.02 10.65 13.79
N ASN A 171 -5.57 11.46 14.70
CA ASN A 171 -6.23 12.71 14.35
C ASN A 171 -5.24 13.73 13.76
N ASN A 172 -4.05 13.89 14.35
CA ASN A 172 -2.99 14.74 13.81
C ASN A 172 -2.49 14.25 12.45
N LEU A 173 -2.29 12.94 12.31
CA LEU A 173 -1.88 12.33 11.04
C LEU A 173 -2.91 12.63 9.94
N ARG A 174 -4.20 12.44 10.25
CA ARG A 174 -5.30 12.72 9.32
C ARG A 174 -5.30 14.19 8.86
N GLU A 175 -5.11 15.13 9.78
CA GLU A 175 -5.04 16.56 9.46
C GLU A 175 -3.85 16.89 8.53
N CYS A 176 -2.70 16.27 8.73
CA CYS A 176 -1.53 16.46 7.87
C CYS A 176 -1.75 15.99 6.43
N VAL A 177 -2.54 14.92 6.25
CA VAL A 177 -2.78 14.28 4.94
C VAL A 177 -4.19 14.54 4.40
N ARG A 178 -4.89 15.53 4.97
CA ARG A 178 -6.30 15.83 4.66
C ARG A 178 -6.54 16.02 3.17
N ASN A 179 -5.66 16.76 2.51
CA ASN A 179 -5.77 17.15 1.11
C ASN A 179 -5.12 16.14 0.14
N SER A 180 -4.48 15.10 0.67
CA SER A 180 -3.84 14.06 -0.14
C SER A 180 -4.86 12.98 -0.53
N PHE A 181 -4.67 12.38 -1.70
CA PHE A 181 -5.32 11.11 -2.03
C PHE A 181 -4.74 10.00 -1.14
N LYS A 182 -5.58 9.22 -0.47
CA LYS A 182 -5.17 8.19 0.48
C LYS A 182 -5.37 6.81 -0.10
N LEU A 183 -4.31 6.05 -0.29
CA LEU A 183 -4.38 4.64 -0.67
C LEU A 183 -4.10 3.78 0.56
N LEU A 184 -5.11 3.08 1.04
CA LEU A 184 -5.05 2.25 2.24
C LEU A 184 -4.89 0.77 1.87
N LEU A 185 -3.80 0.15 2.28
CA LEU A 185 -3.53 -1.27 2.04
C LEU A 185 -3.85 -2.06 3.29
N THR A 186 -4.82 -2.96 3.21
CA THR A 186 -5.18 -3.86 4.31
C THR A 186 -5.76 -5.15 3.75
N PRO A 187 -5.39 -6.32 4.30
CA PRO A 187 -5.98 -7.59 3.87
C PRO A 187 -7.47 -7.69 4.23
N LEU A 188 -7.87 -6.91 5.22
CA LEU A 188 -9.22 -6.88 5.75
C LEU A 188 -9.57 -5.45 6.17
N PRO A 189 -10.37 -4.73 5.38
CA PRO A 189 -10.80 -3.39 5.73
C PRO A 189 -11.61 -3.34 7.03
N PHE A 190 -12.06 -4.50 7.54
CA PHE A 190 -12.93 -4.64 8.69
C PHE A 190 -12.36 -5.63 9.71
N GLU A 191 -11.55 -5.19 10.64
CA GLU A 191 -11.38 -5.96 11.85
C GLU A 191 -12.73 -6.02 12.58
N ILE A 192 -13.39 -7.18 12.63
CA ILE A 192 -14.43 -7.63 13.60
C ILE A 192 -15.35 -6.54 14.20
N ASN A 193 -14.97 -5.28 14.12
CA ASN A 193 -15.68 -4.13 14.68
C ASN A 193 -16.10 -3.15 13.59
N ILE A 194 -17.41 -3.03 13.39
CA ILE A 194 -18.01 -2.11 12.41
C ILE A 194 -17.56 -0.64 12.61
N LEU A 195 -17.17 -0.25 13.83
CA LEU A 195 -16.61 1.07 14.11
C LEU A 195 -15.20 1.26 13.52
N LYS A 196 -14.42 0.20 13.38
CA LYS A 196 -13.12 0.31 12.68
C LYS A 196 -13.31 0.56 11.18
N LEU A 197 -14.30 -0.07 10.56
CA LEU A 197 -14.71 0.25 9.20
C LEU A 197 -15.07 1.73 9.08
N TYR A 198 -15.98 2.18 9.96
CA TYR A 198 -16.35 3.59 10.04
C TYR A 198 -15.10 4.48 10.14
N GLY A 199 -14.18 4.15 11.06
CA GLY A 199 -12.95 4.91 11.26
C GLY A 199 -12.04 4.94 10.04
N VAL A 200 -11.84 3.82 9.34
CA VAL A 200 -11.01 3.74 8.14
C VAL A 200 -11.60 4.58 7.01
N ILE A 201 -12.91 4.47 6.76
CA ILE A 201 -13.57 5.24 5.69
C ILE A 201 -13.63 6.73 6.04
N LYS A 202 -13.93 7.08 7.30
CA LYS A 202 -13.88 8.48 7.78
C LYS A 202 -12.45 9.07 7.75
N PHE A 203 -11.43 8.26 7.90
CA PHE A 203 -10.05 8.70 7.70
C PHE A 203 -9.79 9.11 6.24
N ILE A 204 -10.41 8.45 5.28
CA ILE A 204 -10.37 8.82 3.86
C ILE A 204 -11.19 10.08 3.64
N ASP A 205 -12.49 10.02 3.96
CA ASP A 205 -13.45 11.11 3.75
C ASP A 205 -14.37 11.31 4.95
N GLU A 206 -14.26 12.47 5.60
CA GLU A 206 -15.08 12.84 6.76
C GLU A 206 -16.58 12.95 6.42
N ASN A 207 -16.93 13.14 5.16
CA ASN A 207 -18.32 13.24 4.72
C ASN A 207 -18.94 11.88 4.34
N ALA A 208 -18.16 10.80 4.33
CA ALA A 208 -18.67 9.46 4.09
C ALA A 208 -19.85 9.13 5.04
N PHE A 209 -20.71 8.22 4.61
CA PHE A 209 -21.94 7.86 5.32
C PHE A 209 -22.87 9.05 5.57
N ASN A 210 -22.95 10.01 4.61
CA ASN A 210 -23.73 11.23 4.75
C ASN A 210 -23.41 12.07 6.00
N GLY A 211 -22.17 11.98 6.48
CA GLY A 211 -21.69 12.76 7.62
C GLY A 211 -22.17 12.30 9.00
N ILE A 212 -22.89 11.18 9.13
CA ILE A 212 -23.39 10.69 10.43
C ILE A 212 -22.23 10.44 11.40
N ASP A 213 -22.49 10.65 12.70
CA ASP A 213 -21.55 10.36 13.78
C ASP A 213 -21.45 8.86 14.07
N LYS A 214 -20.45 8.48 14.89
CA LYS A 214 -20.16 7.07 15.20
C LYS A 214 -21.30 6.34 15.94
N ASP A 215 -22.02 7.05 16.81
CA ASP A 215 -23.07 6.43 17.65
C ASP A 215 -24.31 6.18 16.81
N THR A 216 -24.65 7.11 15.92
CA THR A 216 -25.72 6.95 14.92
C THR A 216 -25.37 5.84 13.92
N PHE A 217 -24.11 5.81 13.44
CA PHE A 217 -23.61 4.75 12.56
C PHE A 217 -23.73 3.37 13.23
N PHE A 218 -23.28 3.27 14.49
CA PHE A 218 -23.34 2.02 15.24
C PHE A 218 -24.78 1.54 15.44
N LYS A 219 -25.69 2.43 15.86
CA LYS A 219 -27.12 2.10 16.02
C LYS A 219 -27.79 1.65 14.73
N ARG A 220 -27.37 2.23 13.57
CA ARG A 220 -27.96 1.96 12.26
C ARG A 220 -27.52 0.62 11.68
N TYR A 221 -26.25 0.24 11.85
CA TYR A 221 -25.66 -0.89 11.15
C TYR A 221 -25.23 -2.05 12.03
N TYR A 222 -25.07 -1.87 13.35
CA TYR A 222 -24.67 -2.95 14.24
C TYR A 222 -25.79 -3.97 14.44
N LYS A 223 -25.57 -5.22 13.97
CA LYS A 223 -26.55 -6.33 14.00
C LYS A 223 -27.88 -6.00 13.29
N LYS A 224 -27.86 -5.12 12.28
CA LYS A 224 -29.02 -4.72 11.49
C LYS A 224 -28.80 -5.16 10.03
N GLU A 225 -29.10 -6.45 9.75
CA GLU A 225 -28.88 -7.05 8.42
C GLU A 225 -29.69 -6.34 7.33
N GLU A 226 -30.86 -5.82 7.66
CA GLU A 226 -31.70 -5.03 6.74
C GLU A 226 -30.98 -3.82 6.14
N ASN A 227 -30.01 -3.25 6.85
CA ASN A 227 -29.28 -2.06 6.42
C ASN A 227 -27.92 -2.37 5.74
N TYR A 228 -27.55 -3.65 5.64
CA TYR A 228 -26.22 -4.02 5.09
C TYR A 228 -26.08 -3.67 3.62
N THR A 229 -27.13 -3.75 2.82
CA THR A 229 -27.08 -3.36 1.40
C THR A 229 -26.72 -1.88 1.23
N GLU A 230 -27.28 -0.99 2.06
CA GLU A 230 -26.93 0.43 2.07
C GLU A 230 -25.47 0.67 2.50
N LEU A 231 -25.05 0.01 3.60
CA LEU A 231 -23.67 0.07 4.08
C LEU A 231 -22.69 -0.32 2.98
N LEU A 232 -23.00 -1.36 2.23
CA LEU A 232 -22.14 -1.89 1.19
C LEU A 232 -22.05 -1.00 -0.03
N ASN A 233 -23.15 -0.40 -0.44
CA ASN A 233 -23.15 0.56 -1.53
C ASN A 233 -22.23 1.75 -1.19
N GLU A 234 -22.17 2.16 0.07
CA GLU A 234 -21.27 3.21 0.51
C GLU A 234 -19.81 2.72 0.57
N VAL A 235 -19.57 1.56 1.13
CA VAL A 235 -18.23 0.94 1.23
C VAL A 235 -17.62 0.70 -0.16
N ASN A 236 -18.42 0.24 -1.11
CA ASN A 236 -17.97 -0.07 -2.47
C ASN A 236 -17.46 1.15 -3.26
N LYS A 237 -17.79 2.37 -2.84
CA LYS A 237 -17.18 3.58 -3.42
C LYS A 237 -15.70 3.68 -3.09
N TYR A 238 -15.31 3.16 -1.93
CA TYR A 238 -13.97 3.32 -1.35
C TYR A 238 -13.13 2.04 -1.34
N CYS A 239 -13.70 0.88 -1.65
CA CYS A 239 -13.02 -0.40 -1.47
C CYS A 239 -13.01 -1.25 -2.75
N PHE A 240 -11.84 -1.71 -3.15
CA PHE A 240 -11.67 -2.77 -4.14
C PHE A 240 -11.15 -4.03 -3.47
N ARG A 241 -11.78 -5.18 -3.74
CA ARG A 241 -11.41 -6.45 -3.14
C ARG A 241 -11.32 -7.57 -4.19
N THR A 242 -10.24 -8.31 -4.13
CA THR A 242 -10.01 -9.52 -4.92
C THR A 242 -9.86 -10.72 -3.99
N LEU A 243 -10.52 -11.83 -4.33
CA LEU A 243 -10.42 -13.10 -3.61
C LEU A 243 -9.48 -14.06 -4.33
N LYS A 244 -8.83 -14.95 -3.58
CA LYS A 244 -7.94 -15.99 -4.15
C LYS A 244 -8.68 -16.93 -5.10
N SER A 245 -9.93 -17.29 -4.78
CA SER A 245 -10.78 -18.13 -5.65
C SER A 245 -10.96 -17.54 -7.05
N GLN A 246 -11.04 -16.22 -7.17
CA GLN A 246 -11.26 -15.54 -8.44
C GLN A 246 -10.04 -15.50 -9.36
N VAL A 247 -8.86 -15.71 -8.81
CA VAL A 247 -7.58 -15.57 -9.53
C VAL A 247 -6.79 -16.88 -9.62
N LYS A 248 -7.31 -17.97 -9.06
CA LYS A 248 -6.65 -19.30 -9.04
C LYS A 248 -6.23 -19.80 -10.41
N HIS A 249 -6.97 -19.45 -11.46
CA HIS A 249 -6.72 -19.92 -12.83
C HIS A 249 -5.52 -19.24 -13.52
N TYR A 250 -5.00 -18.11 -12.99
CA TYR A 250 -3.77 -17.48 -13.51
C TYR A 250 -2.74 -17.10 -12.43
N VAL A 251 -3.11 -17.21 -11.15
CA VAL A 251 -2.19 -17.02 -10.02
C VAL A 251 -1.99 -18.35 -9.32
N LYS A 252 -0.77 -18.89 -9.39
CA LYS A 252 -0.43 -20.13 -8.70
C LYS A 252 -0.37 -19.90 -7.19
N ILE A 253 -1.37 -20.41 -6.48
CA ILE A 253 -1.45 -20.41 -5.03
C ILE A 253 -1.67 -21.86 -4.59
N PRO A 254 -0.75 -22.48 -3.82
CA PRO A 254 -0.91 -23.86 -3.35
C PRO A 254 -2.05 -23.95 -2.33
N ASN A 255 -2.48 -25.18 -2.04
CA ASN A 255 -3.55 -25.40 -1.07
C ASN A 255 -3.07 -25.24 0.36
N ARG A 256 -4.01 -25.08 1.29
CA ARG A 256 -3.79 -25.16 2.73
C ARG A 256 -4.21 -26.53 3.24
N VAL A 257 -3.34 -27.14 4.05
CA VAL A 257 -3.62 -28.35 4.80
C VAL A 257 -3.63 -28.00 6.29
N ILE A 258 -4.84 -27.86 6.85
CA ILE A 258 -4.98 -27.46 8.26
C ILE A 258 -5.12 -28.71 9.12
N LYS A 259 -4.37 -28.75 10.24
CA LYS A 259 -4.39 -29.82 11.22
C LYS A 259 -4.63 -29.23 12.62
N MET A 260 -5.68 -29.70 13.30
CA MET A 260 -5.94 -29.39 14.70
C MET A 260 -5.38 -30.51 15.57
N ILE A 261 -4.44 -30.15 16.44
CA ILE A 261 -3.81 -31.10 17.36
C ILE A 261 -4.41 -30.91 18.74
N LYS A 262 -5.23 -31.87 19.14
CA LYS A 262 -5.73 -31.95 20.52
C LYS A 262 -4.65 -32.45 21.46
N TYR A 263 -4.48 -31.79 22.59
CA TYR A 263 -3.60 -32.23 23.68
C TYR A 263 -4.31 -32.13 25.01
N ASN A 264 -3.92 -32.96 25.98
CA ASN A 264 -4.46 -32.91 27.32
C ASN A 264 -3.38 -32.43 28.30
N PHE A 265 -3.82 -31.98 29.46
CA PHE A 265 -2.92 -31.69 30.56
C PHE A 265 -2.37 -33.00 31.10
N ASN A 266 -1.09 -33.02 31.46
CA ASN A 266 -0.54 -34.12 32.24
C ASN A 266 -0.99 -34.00 33.72
N THR A 267 -0.81 -35.04 34.53
CA THR A 267 -1.21 -35.10 35.93
C THR A 267 -0.73 -33.93 36.79
N LYS A 268 0.44 -33.35 36.49
CA LYS A 268 0.94 -32.17 37.18
C LYS A 268 0.25 -30.88 36.69
N GLU A 269 0.02 -30.77 35.40
CA GLU A 269 -0.72 -29.64 34.81
C GLU A 269 -2.18 -29.63 35.26
N GLU A 270 -2.81 -30.80 35.38
CA GLU A 270 -4.18 -30.92 35.97
C GLU A 270 -4.22 -30.43 37.41
N LYS A 271 -3.23 -30.83 38.24
CA LYS A 271 -3.11 -30.31 39.60
C LYS A 271 -2.95 -28.80 39.66
N LEU A 272 -2.10 -28.25 38.76
CA LEU A 272 -1.95 -26.81 38.64
C LEU A 272 -3.26 -26.12 38.25
N TYR A 273 -4.01 -26.70 37.31
CA TYR A 273 -5.31 -26.18 36.87
C TYR A 273 -6.32 -26.16 38.04
N ALA A 274 -6.38 -27.23 38.82
CA ALA A 274 -7.20 -27.28 40.04
C ALA A 274 -6.77 -26.21 41.07
N MET A 275 -5.48 -25.93 41.24
CA MET A 275 -5.02 -24.83 42.10
C MET A 275 -5.48 -23.46 41.58
N ILE A 276 -5.51 -23.27 40.27
CA ILE A 276 -6.03 -22.05 39.63
C ILE A 276 -7.56 -21.94 39.95
N GLU A 277 -8.34 -22.99 39.75
CA GLU A 277 -9.78 -23.00 40.03
C GLU A 277 -10.05 -22.66 41.50
N ASN A 278 -9.33 -23.27 42.44
CA ASN A 278 -9.44 -22.95 43.84
C ASN A 278 -9.13 -21.50 44.20
N TYR A 279 -8.11 -20.91 43.53
CA TYR A 279 -7.82 -19.48 43.69
C TYR A 279 -8.94 -18.61 43.12
N LEU A 280 -9.47 -18.96 41.95
CA LEU A 280 -10.54 -18.19 41.29
C LEU A 280 -11.87 -18.24 42.07
N GLN A 281 -12.09 -19.25 42.87
CA GLN A 281 -13.29 -19.38 43.75
C GLN A 281 -13.21 -18.57 45.04
N MET A 282 -12.06 -17.98 45.37
CA MET A 282 -11.96 -17.13 46.57
C MET A 282 -12.88 -15.89 46.48
N GLU A 283 -13.60 -15.57 47.57
CA GLU A 283 -14.58 -14.47 47.57
C GLU A 283 -13.94 -13.07 47.54
N ASN A 284 -12.83 -12.84 48.28
CA ASN A 284 -12.23 -11.51 48.45
C ASN A 284 -10.80 -11.45 47.84
N LYS A 285 -10.71 -11.14 46.54
CA LYS A 285 -9.43 -10.98 45.85
C LYS A 285 -8.97 -9.51 45.92
N LYS A 286 -8.03 -9.24 46.84
CA LYS A 286 -7.47 -7.88 47.05
C LYS A 286 -6.39 -7.50 46.01
N ILE A 287 -5.74 -8.50 45.42
CA ILE A 287 -4.71 -8.28 44.40
C ILE A 287 -5.36 -7.83 43.08
N PHE A 288 -6.62 -8.23 42.82
CA PHE A 288 -7.36 -7.87 41.61
C PHE A 288 -8.69 -7.18 41.88
N PRO A 289 -8.76 -6.06 42.64
CA PRO A 289 -9.98 -5.48 43.16
C PRO A 289 -10.95 -4.93 42.09
N LYS A 290 -10.49 -4.69 40.88
CA LYS A 290 -11.27 -4.11 39.76
C LYS A 290 -11.47 -5.08 38.60
N MET A 291 -11.01 -6.33 38.72
CA MET A 291 -11.08 -7.29 37.62
C MET A 291 -12.26 -8.24 37.86
N GLU A 292 -13.13 -8.38 36.84
CA GLU A 292 -14.21 -9.35 36.87
C GLU A 292 -13.67 -10.78 36.90
N LEU A 293 -14.39 -11.71 37.50
CA LEU A 293 -13.99 -13.11 37.59
C LEU A 293 -13.74 -13.73 36.22
N TYR A 294 -14.53 -13.35 35.23
CA TYR A 294 -14.40 -13.81 33.86
C TYR A 294 -13.05 -13.39 33.25
N ASP A 295 -12.67 -12.12 33.37
CA ASP A 295 -11.40 -11.60 32.83
C ASP A 295 -10.18 -12.19 33.54
N LEU A 296 -10.30 -12.41 34.86
CA LEU A 296 -9.27 -13.06 35.64
C LEU A 296 -9.08 -14.51 35.22
N THR A 297 -10.18 -15.25 34.99
CA THR A 297 -10.15 -16.62 34.48
C THR A 297 -9.46 -16.69 33.11
N LEU A 298 -9.85 -15.80 32.21
CA LEU A 298 -9.20 -15.71 30.89
C LEU A 298 -7.71 -15.42 30.99
N MET A 299 -7.29 -14.53 31.88
CA MET A 299 -5.86 -14.18 32.05
C MET A 299 -5.05 -15.38 32.54
N PHE A 300 -5.53 -16.12 33.54
CA PHE A 300 -4.82 -17.28 34.08
C PHE A 300 -4.79 -18.44 33.10
N THR A 301 -5.93 -18.79 32.51
CA THR A 301 -6.07 -19.95 31.62
C THR A 301 -5.38 -19.69 30.26
N LYS A 302 -5.33 -18.43 29.78
CA LYS A 302 -4.57 -18.03 28.60
C LYS A 302 -3.05 -18.24 28.77
N ASN A 303 -2.50 -17.79 29.89
CA ASN A 303 -1.07 -17.94 30.13
C ASN A 303 -0.68 -19.43 30.29
N LEU A 304 -1.52 -20.23 30.93
CA LEU A 304 -1.29 -21.68 31.05
C LEU A 304 -1.44 -22.38 29.69
N SER A 305 -2.42 -21.99 28.86
CA SER A 305 -2.58 -22.51 27.50
C SER A 305 -1.33 -22.26 26.66
N SER A 306 -0.69 -21.10 26.78
CA SER A 306 0.55 -20.81 26.08
C SER A 306 1.69 -21.72 26.56
N SER A 307 2.06 -21.66 27.82
CA SER A 307 3.00 -22.60 28.48
C SER A 307 3.01 -22.42 29.99
N VAL A 308 3.48 -23.46 30.70
CA VAL A 308 3.76 -23.39 32.15
C VAL A 308 4.77 -22.27 32.46
N ASN A 309 5.74 -22.03 31.59
CA ASN A 309 6.73 -20.95 31.74
C ASN A 309 6.09 -19.54 31.57
N SER A 310 5.15 -19.38 30.65
CA SER A 310 4.39 -18.14 30.51
C SER A 310 3.54 -17.87 31.76
N PHE A 311 2.91 -18.90 32.30
CA PHE A 311 2.15 -18.81 33.52
C PHE A 311 3.03 -18.47 34.73
N SER A 312 4.19 -19.13 34.89
CA SER A 312 5.17 -18.82 35.92
C SER A 312 5.62 -17.35 35.88
N ASN A 313 5.96 -16.85 34.68
CA ASN A 313 6.38 -15.45 34.50
C ASN A 313 5.24 -14.45 34.81
N MET A 314 4.01 -14.77 34.46
CA MET A 314 2.84 -13.98 34.84
C MET A 314 2.68 -13.94 36.37
N LEU A 315 2.78 -15.09 37.06
CA LEU A 315 2.71 -15.16 38.51
C LEU A 315 3.81 -14.34 39.19
N GLU A 316 5.06 -14.44 38.73
CA GLU A 316 6.18 -13.66 39.27
C GLU A 316 5.91 -12.14 39.18
N ASN A 317 5.35 -11.68 38.06
CA ASN A 317 5.00 -10.27 37.89
C ASN A 317 3.84 -9.84 38.78
N VAL A 318 2.83 -10.71 38.97
CA VAL A 318 1.70 -10.45 39.87
C VAL A 318 2.17 -10.41 41.33
N ILE A 319 2.98 -11.39 41.78
CA ILE A 319 3.54 -11.45 43.14
C ILE A 319 4.38 -10.21 43.44
N LYS A 320 5.28 -9.78 42.57
CA LYS A 320 6.06 -8.54 42.74
C LYS A 320 5.20 -7.30 42.95
N ARG A 321 4.08 -7.20 42.24
CA ARG A 321 3.14 -6.08 42.40
C ARG A 321 2.33 -6.23 43.71
N ALA A 322 1.96 -7.46 44.06
CA ALA A 322 1.17 -7.76 45.28
C ALA A 322 1.93 -7.53 46.57
N GLU A 323 3.28 -7.64 46.59
CA GLU A 323 4.13 -7.37 47.76
C GLU A 323 4.03 -5.92 48.26
N SER A 324 3.51 -5.00 47.46
CA SER A 324 3.22 -3.60 47.88
C SER A 324 1.81 -3.37 48.36
N ILE A 325 0.93 -4.41 48.39
CA ILE A 325 -0.48 -4.31 48.79
C ILE A 325 -0.66 -4.79 50.23
N GLU A 326 -1.23 -3.96 51.07
CA GLU A 326 -1.52 -4.34 52.48
C GLU A 326 -2.67 -5.35 52.60
N ASN A 327 -2.57 -6.23 53.58
CA ASN A 327 -3.62 -7.18 53.95
C ASN A 327 -4.00 -8.23 52.88
N CYS A 328 -3.06 -8.67 52.03
CA CYS A 328 -3.25 -9.71 51.02
C CYS A 328 -2.41 -10.99 51.25
N ASN A 329 -1.95 -11.23 52.47
CA ASN A 329 -0.99 -12.31 52.78
C ASN A 329 -1.46 -13.71 52.40
N GLU A 330 -2.73 -14.04 52.67
CA GLU A 330 -3.31 -15.37 52.31
C GLU A 330 -3.35 -15.57 50.79
N GLU A 331 -3.77 -14.54 50.09
CA GLU A 331 -3.84 -14.56 48.61
C GLU A 331 -2.43 -14.67 48.02
N LEU A 332 -1.48 -13.93 48.58
CA LEU A 332 -0.09 -13.93 48.17
C LEU A 332 0.60 -15.29 48.41
N GLU A 333 0.31 -15.96 49.54
CA GLU A 333 0.82 -17.31 49.82
C GLU A 333 0.30 -18.35 48.81
N LYS A 334 -0.96 -18.29 48.44
CA LYS A 334 -1.55 -19.18 47.42
C LYS A 334 -0.85 -18.98 46.05
N LEU A 335 -0.61 -17.71 45.66
CA LEU A 335 0.10 -17.44 44.42
C LEU A 335 1.57 -17.89 44.47
N LYS A 336 2.27 -17.71 45.58
CA LYS A 336 3.62 -18.23 45.80
C LYS A 336 3.70 -19.76 45.71
N THR A 337 2.75 -20.45 46.36
CA THR A 337 2.63 -21.91 46.28
C THR A 337 2.39 -22.40 44.87
N MET A 338 1.53 -21.70 44.10
CA MET A 338 1.32 -21.98 42.67
C MET A 338 2.61 -21.78 41.89
N LEU A 339 3.35 -20.69 42.13
CA LEU A 339 4.63 -20.42 41.46
C LEU A 339 5.68 -21.50 41.72
N GLU A 340 5.82 -21.94 42.95
CA GLU A 340 6.73 -23.05 43.30
C GLU A 340 6.32 -24.35 42.59
N PHE A 341 5.04 -24.63 42.56
CA PHE A 341 4.53 -25.80 41.87
C PHE A 341 4.78 -25.77 40.39
N THR A 342 4.60 -24.60 39.72
CA THR A 342 4.91 -24.44 38.27
C THR A 342 6.38 -24.75 37.96
N LYS A 343 7.33 -24.32 38.83
CA LYS A 343 8.76 -24.60 38.69
C LYS A 343 9.11 -26.10 38.80
N SER A 344 8.22 -26.89 39.38
CA SER A 344 8.36 -28.35 39.46
C SER A 344 8.01 -29.08 38.15
N ILE A 345 7.30 -28.43 37.23
CA ILE A 345 6.78 -29.02 35.99
C ILE A 345 7.86 -28.84 34.91
N LYS A 346 8.57 -29.91 34.56
CA LYS A 346 9.70 -29.90 33.61
C LYS A 346 9.29 -30.10 32.15
N SER A 347 8.15 -30.70 31.88
CA SER A 347 7.68 -30.98 30.53
C SER A 347 6.16 -30.94 30.45
N SER A 348 5.61 -30.38 29.35
CA SER A 348 4.20 -30.43 29.04
C SER A 348 3.92 -31.42 27.91
N ASP A 349 2.67 -31.91 27.88
CA ASP A 349 2.23 -32.81 26.81
C ASP A 349 2.16 -32.09 25.46
N LYS A 350 1.73 -30.84 25.46
CA LYS A 350 1.77 -29.94 24.29
C LYS A 350 3.14 -29.88 23.63
N THR A 351 4.19 -29.78 24.45
CA THR A 351 5.59 -29.74 23.93
C THR A 351 6.06 -31.10 23.40
N LYS A 352 5.63 -32.22 24.00
CA LYS A 352 5.92 -33.55 23.43
C LYS A 352 5.24 -33.73 22.07
N GLN A 353 3.97 -33.35 21.94
CA GLN A 353 3.23 -33.35 20.69
C GLN A 353 3.92 -32.48 19.64
N LEU A 354 4.39 -31.27 20.00
CA LEU A 354 5.16 -30.41 19.11
C LEU A 354 6.40 -31.09 18.56
N GLN A 355 7.17 -31.78 19.41
CA GLN A 355 8.38 -32.53 18.97
C GLN A 355 8.05 -33.66 18.01
N LEU A 356 6.92 -34.38 18.25
CA LEU A 356 6.45 -35.45 17.36
C LEU A 356 6.03 -34.87 15.98
N ILE A 357 5.27 -33.79 15.99
CA ILE A 357 4.79 -33.09 14.79
C ILE A 357 5.95 -32.56 13.98
N LEU A 358 6.94 -31.93 14.60
CA LEU A 358 8.15 -31.46 13.90
C LEU A 358 8.90 -32.62 13.24
N LYS A 359 9.05 -33.76 13.94
CA LYS A 359 9.70 -34.94 13.36
C LYS A 359 8.93 -35.47 12.15
N ASN A 360 7.62 -35.67 12.28
CA ASN A 360 6.77 -36.18 11.22
C ASN A 360 6.66 -35.19 10.06
N GLY A 361 6.47 -33.90 10.34
CA GLY A 361 6.39 -32.84 9.33
C GLY A 361 7.70 -32.74 8.52
N PHE A 362 8.86 -32.73 9.15
CA PHE A 362 10.14 -32.70 8.43
C PHE A 362 10.38 -33.95 7.58
N ASN A 363 9.91 -35.13 8.01
CA ASN A 363 9.93 -36.33 7.19
C ASN A 363 9.02 -36.20 5.96
N SER A 364 7.82 -35.64 6.11
CA SER A 364 6.90 -35.38 5.00
C SER A 364 7.45 -34.36 4.03
N LEU A 365 8.00 -33.24 4.52
CA LEU A 365 8.67 -32.23 3.69
C LEU A 365 9.82 -32.84 2.87
N LYS A 366 10.63 -33.72 3.50
CA LYS A 366 11.72 -34.41 2.78
C LYS A 366 11.21 -35.30 1.66
N LYS A 367 10.07 -35.98 1.84
CA LYS A 367 9.47 -36.87 0.81
C LYS A 367 9.08 -36.10 -0.44
N VAL A 368 8.53 -34.89 -0.29
CA VAL A 368 8.08 -34.03 -1.42
C VAL A 368 9.18 -33.08 -1.94
N GLY A 369 10.40 -33.15 -1.41
CA GLY A 369 11.50 -32.29 -1.83
C GLY A 369 11.40 -30.84 -1.34
N ALA A 370 10.55 -30.55 -0.37
CA ALA A 370 10.40 -29.23 0.20
C ALA A 370 11.51 -28.90 1.20
N ASN A 371 11.77 -27.61 1.42
CA ASN A 371 12.78 -27.15 2.37
C ASN A 371 12.45 -27.62 3.79
N LYS A 372 13.45 -28.10 4.53
CA LYS A 372 13.34 -28.44 5.95
C LYS A 372 13.24 -27.18 6.80
N LYS A 373 12.11 -26.46 6.70
CA LYS A 373 11.84 -25.21 7.41
C LYS A 373 10.49 -25.29 8.11
N ALA A 374 10.42 -24.79 9.36
CA ALA A 374 9.16 -24.62 10.09
C ALA A 374 9.17 -23.28 10.80
N ILE A 375 8.00 -22.62 10.85
CA ILE A 375 7.79 -21.44 11.70
C ILE A 375 6.83 -21.82 12.84
N ILE A 376 7.18 -21.44 14.06
CA ILE A 376 6.36 -21.63 15.25
C ILE A 376 5.97 -20.26 15.79
N PHE A 377 4.67 -19.96 15.79
CA PHE A 377 4.13 -18.73 16.35
C PHE A 377 3.66 -18.91 17.79
N THR A 378 3.96 -17.95 18.65
CA THR A 378 3.48 -17.83 20.02
C THR A 378 3.26 -16.35 20.40
N GLU A 379 2.29 -16.07 21.27
CA GLU A 379 2.07 -14.70 21.77
C GLU A 379 3.05 -14.33 22.91
N SER A 380 3.64 -15.34 23.59
CA SER A 380 4.44 -15.15 24.80
C SER A 380 5.95 -15.24 24.54
N LYS A 381 6.71 -14.18 24.91
CA LYS A 381 8.18 -14.21 24.91
C LYS A 381 8.74 -15.31 25.85
N ALA A 382 8.08 -15.58 26.97
CA ALA A 382 8.48 -16.65 27.90
C ALA A 382 8.32 -18.02 27.26
N THR A 383 7.22 -18.25 26.51
CA THR A 383 7.01 -19.46 25.73
C THR A 383 8.02 -19.59 24.61
N GLN A 384 8.34 -18.50 23.92
CA GLN A 384 9.39 -18.48 22.87
C GLN A 384 10.73 -18.94 23.43
N GLN A 385 11.16 -18.39 24.55
CA GLN A 385 12.42 -18.76 25.19
C GLN A 385 12.43 -20.22 25.70
N TYR A 386 11.29 -20.68 26.24
CA TYR A 386 11.12 -22.08 26.63
C TYR A 386 11.27 -23.03 25.44
N LEU A 387 10.54 -22.78 24.35
CA LEU A 387 10.59 -23.59 23.13
C LEU A 387 11.99 -23.57 22.49
N TYR A 388 12.67 -22.41 22.48
CA TYR A 388 14.06 -22.32 22.04
C TYR A 388 14.96 -23.28 22.83
N ASN A 389 14.88 -23.29 24.17
CA ASN A 389 15.69 -24.15 25.03
C ASN A 389 15.38 -25.63 24.81
N VAL A 390 14.12 -26.00 24.56
CA VAL A 390 13.71 -27.41 24.34
C VAL A 390 14.17 -27.91 22.95
N LEU A 391 14.18 -27.06 21.93
CA LEU A 391 14.40 -27.46 20.55
C LEU A 391 15.83 -27.30 20.07
N LYS A 392 16.63 -26.40 20.67
CA LYS A 392 18.04 -26.11 20.28
C LYS A 392 18.99 -27.30 20.31
N GLY A 393 18.68 -28.36 21.11
CA GLY A 393 19.49 -29.58 21.16
C GLY A 393 19.27 -30.52 19.97
N LYS A 394 18.18 -30.35 19.18
CA LYS A 394 17.79 -31.24 18.07
C LYS A 394 17.75 -30.53 16.72
N TYR A 395 17.52 -29.23 16.71
CA TYR A 395 17.33 -28.42 15.50
C TYR A 395 18.12 -27.12 15.59
N LYS A 396 18.44 -26.54 14.45
CA LYS A 396 18.96 -25.16 14.37
C LYS A 396 17.80 -24.17 14.52
N VAL A 397 17.71 -23.54 15.67
CA VAL A 397 16.55 -22.71 16.06
C VAL A 397 16.95 -21.24 16.11
N LEU A 398 16.09 -20.38 15.59
CA LEU A 398 16.22 -18.93 15.62
C LEU A 398 15.00 -18.33 16.31
N GLY A 399 15.19 -17.36 17.20
CA GLY A 399 14.11 -16.61 17.86
C GLY A 399 13.91 -15.24 17.22
N PHE A 400 12.67 -14.87 16.96
CA PHE A 400 12.29 -13.55 16.44
C PHE A 400 11.18 -12.92 17.29
N ASN A 401 11.46 -11.74 17.85
CA ASN A 401 10.54 -11.01 18.72
C ASN A 401 10.79 -9.50 18.63
N GLY A 402 10.11 -8.69 19.47
CA GLY A 402 10.23 -7.23 19.45
C GLY A 402 11.62 -6.68 19.72
N ASP A 403 12.47 -7.44 20.43
CA ASP A 403 13.80 -6.95 20.81
C ASP A 403 14.78 -6.97 19.62
N ASN A 404 14.56 -7.89 18.66
CA ASN A 404 15.37 -8.03 17.45
C ASN A 404 14.58 -7.74 16.14
N SER A 405 13.42 -7.09 16.23
CA SER A 405 12.57 -6.78 15.08
C SER A 405 13.19 -5.81 14.05
N ARG A 406 14.27 -5.12 14.40
CA ARG A 406 15.03 -4.23 13.51
C ARG A 406 16.10 -4.93 12.69
N ASP A 407 16.41 -6.18 12.99
CA ASP A 407 17.44 -6.94 12.28
C ASP A 407 16.84 -7.64 11.06
N TYR A 408 16.93 -6.99 9.91
CA TYR A 408 16.44 -7.50 8.63
C TYR A 408 17.14 -8.77 8.16
N LYS A 409 18.35 -9.06 8.65
CA LYS A 409 19.11 -10.26 8.30
C LYS A 409 18.53 -11.54 8.89
N ILE A 410 17.66 -11.45 9.88
CA ILE A 410 17.05 -12.61 10.54
C ILE A 410 16.32 -13.53 9.55
N ILE A 411 15.61 -12.97 8.57
CA ILE A 411 14.90 -13.78 7.58
C ILE A 411 15.86 -14.48 6.62
N ASP A 412 16.92 -13.79 6.19
CA ASP A 412 17.97 -14.39 5.37
C ASP A 412 18.73 -15.48 6.14
N ASP A 413 19.03 -15.26 7.40
CA ASP A 413 19.64 -16.26 8.25
C ASP A 413 18.70 -17.47 8.46
N PHE A 414 17.41 -17.25 8.68
CA PHE A 414 16.43 -18.34 8.71
C PHE A 414 16.43 -19.10 7.39
N LYS A 415 16.37 -18.41 6.26
CA LYS A 415 16.39 -19.03 4.93
C LYS A 415 17.63 -19.90 4.70
N ARG A 416 18.81 -19.46 5.16
CA ARG A 416 20.09 -20.11 4.82
C ARG A 416 20.63 -21.07 5.89
N LYS A 417 20.43 -20.77 7.19
CA LYS A 417 21.19 -21.39 8.28
C LYS A 417 20.35 -22.17 9.28
N PHE A 418 19.09 -21.84 9.50
CA PHE A 418 18.26 -22.36 10.57
C PHE A 418 17.13 -23.25 10.05
N ASP A 419 16.73 -24.28 10.83
CA ASP A 419 15.61 -25.18 10.50
C ASP A 419 14.27 -24.63 11.00
N ILE A 420 14.27 -24.00 12.17
CA ILE A 420 13.05 -23.53 12.87
C ILE A 420 13.19 -22.06 13.23
N LEU A 421 12.17 -21.27 12.91
CA LEU A 421 11.98 -19.92 13.40
C LEU A 421 10.88 -19.92 14.47
N ILE A 422 11.16 -19.48 15.70
CA ILE A 422 10.16 -19.26 16.74
C ILE A 422 9.87 -17.76 16.80
N ALA A 423 8.65 -17.36 16.46
CA ALA A 423 8.28 -15.97 16.26
C ALA A 423 7.15 -15.54 17.19
N THR A 424 7.26 -14.32 17.73
CA THR A 424 6.12 -13.67 18.39
C THR A 424 5.28 -12.90 17.36
N ASP A 425 4.13 -12.36 17.78
CA ASP A 425 3.18 -11.66 16.89
C ASP A 425 3.79 -10.52 16.06
N ILE A 426 4.88 -9.92 16.51
CA ILE A 426 5.61 -8.88 15.75
C ILE A 426 6.11 -9.43 14.41
N ALA A 427 6.47 -10.70 14.36
CA ALA A 427 6.86 -11.37 13.13
C ALA A 427 5.66 -11.76 12.24
N SER A 428 4.43 -11.66 12.73
CA SER A 428 3.24 -11.86 11.90
C SER A 428 2.98 -10.67 10.96
N GLU A 429 3.64 -9.53 11.18
CA GLU A 429 3.53 -8.36 10.33
C GLU A 429 4.72 -8.29 9.36
N GLY A 430 4.46 -8.56 8.08
CA GLY A 430 5.28 -8.05 6.98
C GLY A 430 6.30 -8.95 6.30
N PHE A 431 6.83 -9.99 6.90
CA PHE A 431 7.89 -10.78 6.28
C PHE A 431 7.38 -11.76 5.21
N ASN A 432 8.18 -11.97 4.16
CA ASN A 432 7.95 -12.98 3.15
C ASN A 432 8.67 -14.28 3.54
N LEU A 433 7.91 -15.35 3.75
CA LEU A 433 8.38 -16.68 4.09
C LEU A 433 7.89 -17.74 3.08
N ASP A 434 7.83 -17.38 1.79
CA ASP A 434 7.39 -18.28 0.70
C ASP A 434 8.28 -19.52 0.52
N PHE A 435 9.47 -19.51 1.09
CA PHE A 435 10.37 -20.66 1.13
C PHE A 435 10.06 -21.66 2.26
N CYS A 436 9.11 -21.36 3.15
CA CYS A 436 8.66 -22.19 4.27
C CYS A 436 7.19 -22.57 4.07
N CYS A 437 6.88 -23.87 4.07
CA CYS A 437 5.51 -24.37 3.90
C CYS A 437 4.96 -25.09 5.15
N PHE A 438 5.62 -24.96 6.31
CA PHE A 438 5.20 -25.57 7.56
C PHE A 438 5.03 -24.52 8.66
N VAL A 439 3.77 -24.21 8.99
CA VAL A 439 3.36 -23.20 9.96
C VAL A 439 2.75 -23.89 11.19
N ILE A 440 3.21 -23.53 12.36
CA ILE A 440 2.73 -24.09 13.63
C ILE A 440 2.28 -22.93 14.52
N ASN A 441 0.99 -22.85 14.83
CA ASN A 441 0.45 -21.95 15.83
C ASN A 441 0.47 -22.67 17.18
N TYR A 442 1.52 -22.46 17.97
CA TYR A 442 1.67 -23.09 19.28
C TYR A 442 0.62 -22.58 20.25
N ASP A 443 0.28 -21.30 20.19
CA ASP A 443 -0.93 -20.72 20.77
C ASP A 443 -1.72 -19.94 19.69
N LEU A 444 -3.04 -20.04 19.81
CA LEU A 444 -3.96 -19.37 18.91
C LEU A 444 -4.18 -17.92 19.36
N PRO A 445 -4.09 -16.95 18.45
CA PRO A 445 -4.38 -15.56 18.79
C PRO A 445 -5.90 -15.34 18.92
N TYR A 446 -6.27 -14.47 19.85
CA TYR A 446 -7.67 -14.05 20.01
C TYR A 446 -8.29 -13.40 18.76
N ASN A 447 -7.44 -12.83 17.93
CA ASN A 447 -7.83 -12.18 16.67
C ASN A 447 -7.60 -13.12 15.49
N VAL A 448 -8.69 -13.55 14.84
CA VAL A 448 -8.66 -14.41 13.62
C VAL A 448 -7.81 -13.81 12.52
N LEU A 449 -7.74 -12.47 12.41
CA LEU A 449 -6.90 -11.78 11.44
C LEU A 449 -5.40 -12.06 11.65
N LYS A 450 -4.98 -12.10 12.90
CA LYS A 450 -3.59 -12.45 13.21
C LYS A 450 -3.28 -13.88 12.79
N LEU A 451 -4.25 -14.80 12.97
CA LEU A 451 -4.08 -16.17 12.51
C LEU A 451 -3.92 -16.22 10.98
N GLU A 452 -4.79 -15.52 10.24
CA GLU A 452 -4.67 -15.41 8.79
C GLU A 452 -3.37 -14.69 8.37
N GLN A 453 -2.98 -13.63 9.05
CA GLN A 453 -1.70 -12.96 8.82
C GLN A 453 -0.50 -13.89 9.04
N ARG A 454 -0.49 -14.71 10.10
CA ARG A 454 0.55 -15.73 10.35
C ARG A 454 0.64 -16.74 9.20
N ILE A 455 -0.49 -17.28 8.76
CA ILE A 455 -0.57 -18.27 7.68
C ILE A 455 -0.12 -17.64 6.35
N SER A 456 -0.57 -16.44 6.05
CA SER A 456 -0.28 -15.76 4.80
C SER A 456 1.19 -15.35 4.62
N ARG A 457 2.03 -15.44 5.67
CA ARG A 457 3.48 -15.28 5.52
C ARG A 457 4.08 -16.39 4.64
N CYS A 458 3.53 -17.60 4.72
CA CYS A 458 3.95 -18.77 3.97
C CYS A 458 3.00 -19.10 2.80
N HIS A 459 1.68 -18.90 2.99
CA HIS A 459 0.64 -19.19 2.00
C HIS A 459 0.37 -17.98 1.10
N ARG A 460 1.17 -17.84 0.07
CA ARG A 460 1.13 -16.71 -0.85
C ARG A 460 1.62 -17.08 -2.23
N GLN A 461 1.42 -16.19 -3.18
CA GLN A 461 2.00 -16.32 -4.51
C GLN A 461 3.53 -16.50 -4.43
N GLY A 462 4.06 -17.46 -5.18
CA GLY A 462 5.48 -17.83 -5.17
C GLY A 462 5.81 -19.05 -4.32
N GLN A 463 4.91 -19.48 -3.43
CA GLN A 463 5.04 -20.74 -2.71
C GLN A 463 4.90 -21.94 -3.66
N ALA A 464 5.88 -22.85 -3.63
CA ALA A 464 5.93 -24.00 -4.56
C ALA A 464 5.19 -25.25 -4.03
N PHE A 465 4.89 -25.30 -2.73
CA PHE A 465 4.33 -26.45 -2.04
C PHE A 465 3.07 -26.10 -1.27
N ASP A 466 2.20 -27.08 -1.02
CA ASP A 466 1.06 -26.91 -0.12
C ASP A 466 1.54 -26.49 1.27
N VAL A 467 0.80 -25.59 1.90
CA VAL A 467 1.16 -25.05 3.21
C VAL A 467 0.44 -25.83 4.31
N VAL A 468 1.21 -26.50 5.14
CA VAL A 468 0.69 -27.19 6.33
C VAL A 468 0.60 -26.20 7.48
N VAL A 469 -0.60 -26.11 8.05
CA VAL A 469 -0.89 -25.26 9.21
C VAL A 469 -1.32 -26.16 10.38
N VAL A 470 -0.54 -26.13 11.45
CA VAL A 470 -0.85 -26.88 12.68
C VAL A 470 -1.27 -25.94 13.78
N ASN A 471 -2.45 -26.22 14.35
CA ASN A 471 -3.03 -25.47 15.45
C ASN A 471 -3.16 -26.37 16.68
N PHE A 472 -2.69 -25.93 17.85
CA PHE A 472 -2.86 -26.65 19.11
C PHE A 472 -4.13 -26.23 19.85
N PHE A 473 -4.83 -27.17 20.45
CA PHE A 473 -6.10 -26.97 21.15
C PHE A 473 -6.23 -27.92 22.34
N ASN A 474 -6.68 -27.40 23.48
CA ASN A 474 -6.98 -28.21 24.67
C ASN A 474 -8.47 -28.03 25.09
N GLU A 475 -9.22 -29.11 24.96
CA GLU A 475 -10.67 -29.14 25.31
C GLU A 475 -10.93 -28.91 26.82
N ASN A 476 -9.96 -29.18 27.67
CA ASN A 476 -10.04 -29.03 29.11
C ASN A 476 -9.57 -27.65 29.61
N ASN A 477 -9.13 -26.74 28.69
CA ASN A 477 -8.73 -25.39 29.03
C ASN A 477 -9.83 -24.38 28.70
N PHE A 478 -10.34 -23.67 29.69
CA PHE A 478 -11.40 -22.69 29.51
C PHE A 478 -11.12 -21.64 28.45
N TYR A 479 -9.86 -21.12 28.38
CA TYR A 479 -9.47 -20.14 27.37
C TYR A 479 -9.55 -20.71 25.97
N ASP A 480 -9.01 -21.92 25.74
CA ASP A 480 -8.97 -22.54 24.42
C ASP A 480 -10.39 -22.80 23.89
N VAL A 481 -11.28 -23.35 24.75
CA VAL A 481 -12.69 -23.59 24.39
C VAL A 481 -13.39 -22.29 24.04
N ARG A 482 -13.24 -21.27 24.88
CA ARG A 482 -13.88 -19.97 24.64
C ARG A 482 -13.34 -19.27 23.41
N LEU A 483 -12.03 -19.39 23.18
CA LEU A 483 -11.39 -18.85 22.01
C LEU A 483 -11.92 -19.51 20.72
N MET A 484 -12.09 -20.82 20.70
CA MET A 484 -12.65 -21.55 19.56
C MET A 484 -14.09 -21.17 19.25
N GLU A 485 -14.94 -21.01 20.26
CA GLU A 485 -16.30 -20.50 20.10
C GLU A 485 -16.30 -19.11 19.44
N LEU A 486 -15.44 -18.22 19.92
CA LEU A 486 -15.33 -16.86 19.40
C LEU A 486 -14.79 -16.84 17.96
N ILE A 487 -13.77 -17.65 17.65
CA ILE A 487 -13.22 -17.78 16.31
C ILE A 487 -14.29 -18.30 15.34
N ASN A 488 -15.00 -19.37 15.69
CA ASN A 488 -16.07 -19.95 14.86
C ASN A 488 -17.22 -18.97 14.60
N LYS A 489 -17.64 -18.25 15.63
CA LYS A 489 -18.69 -17.22 15.50
C LYS A 489 -18.25 -16.08 14.57
N ARG A 490 -17.00 -15.66 14.69
CA ARG A 490 -16.42 -14.60 13.88
C ARG A 490 -16.21 -15.02 12.42
N LEU A 491 -15.73 -16.26 12.19
CA LEU A 491 -15.61 -16.80 10.85
C LEU A 491 -16.95 -16.85 10.13
N LYS A 492 -18.03 -17.28 10.81
CA LYS A 492 -19.39 -17.29 10.24
C LYS A 492 -19.85 -15.88 9.86
N GLN A 493 -19.68 -14.90 10.76
CA GLN A 493 -20.04 -13.51 10.49
C GLN A 493 -19.19 -12.91 9.35
N PHE A 494 -17.91 -13.27 9.31
CA PHE A 494 -16.98 -12.77 8.35
C PHE A 494 -17.23 -13.32 6.93
N ASN A 495 -17.48 -14.62 6.80
CA ASN A 495 -17.81 -15.27 5.52
C ASN A 495 -19.10 -14.71 4.90
N GLY A 496 -20.09 -14.35 5.74
CA GLY A 496 -21.34 -13.72 5.28
C GLY A 496 -21.17 -12.29 4.76
N ILE A 497 -20.15 -11.57 5.23
CA ILE A 497 -19.95 -10.15 4.85
C ILE A 497 -18.92 -9.97 3.74
N MET A 498 -17.79 -10.67 3.78
CA MET A 498 -16.62 -10.34 2.96
C MET A 498 -16.17 -11.47 2.02
N GLY A 499 -16.68 -12.69 2.18
CA GLY A 499 -16.19 -13.87 1.49
C GLY A 499 -14.73 -14.20 1.87
N MET A 500 -14.48 -15.40 2.33
CA MET A 500 -13.13 -15.98 2.44
C MET A 500 -13.15 -17.32 1.72
N THR A 501 -12.13 -17.57 0.94
CA THR A 501 -12.04 -18.79 0.13
C THR A 501 -11.26 -19.90 0.83
N ASP A 502 -10.39 -19.55 1.77
CA ASP A 502 -9.57 -20.51 2.49
C ASP A 502 -10.09 -20.78 3.90
N THR A 503 -10.16 -22.04 4.27
CA THR A 503 -10.43 -22.43 5.68
C THR A 503 -9.25 -22.02 6.56
N VAL A 504 -9.57 -21.55 7.76
CA VAL A 504 -8.56 -21.14 8.77
C VAL A 504 -8.45 -22.18 9.88
N ILE A 505 -9.51 -22.93 10.10
CA ILE A 505 -9.61 -24.00 11.11
C ILE A 505 -10.40 -25.15 10.51
N ASP A 506 -9.86 -26.34 10.63
CA ASP A 506 -10.47 -27.60 10.26
C ASP A 506 -10.30 -28.62 11.40
N PHE A 507 -11.34 -29.36 11.74
CA PHE A 507 -11.39 -30.35 12.82
C PHE A 507 -11.08 -31.77 12.37
N SER A 508 -10.42 -31.98 11.24
CA SER A 508 -10.01 -33.33 10.84
C SER A 508 -9.01 -33.93 11.83
N GLU A 509 -9.33 -35.13 12.36
CA GLU A 509 -8.55 -35.79 13.41
C GLU A 509 -7.29 -36.54 12.90
N ASP A 510 -7.07 -36.60 11.60
CA ASP A 510 -5.95 -37.30 11.01
C ASP A 510 -4.61 -36.60 11.31
N MET A 511 -3.73 -37.32 12.00
CA MET A 511 -2.35 -36.87 12.31
C MET A 511 -1.39 -36.99 11.11
N GLU A 512 -1.78 -37.70 10.06
CA GLU A 512 -0.91 -37.85 8.88
C GLU A 512 -0.87 -36.56 8.06
N ILE A 513 0.35 -36.11 7.79
CA ILE A 513 0.62 -34.94 6.96
C ILE A 513 0.87 -35.45 5.54
N ASN A 514 -0.17 -35.55 4.74
CA ASN A 514 -0.06 -35.92 3.33
C ASN A 514 0.13 -34.63 2.51
N LEU A 515 1.35 -34.44 2.01
CA LEU A 515 1.71 -33.33 1.14
C LEU A 515 1.79 -33.83 -0.31
N ARG A 516 1.33 -33.00 -1.21
CA ARG A 516 1.52 -33.21 -2.65
C ARG A 516 2.93 -32.79 -3.06
N THR A 517 3.47 -33.49 -4.05
CA THR A 517 4.77 -33.12 -4.64
C THR A 517 4.62 -31.82 -5.44
N ARG A 518 5.75 -31.20 -5.78
CA ARG A 518 5.76 -30.02 -6.63
C ARG A 518 5.16 -30.31 -8.00
N GLU A 519 5.44 -31.47 -8.56
CA GLU A 519 4.92 -31.95 -9.83
C GLU A 519 3.39 -32.09 -9.80
N GLU A 520 2.82 -32.67 -8.75
CA GLU A 520 1.37 -32.80 -8.56
C GLU A 520 0.68 -31.43 -8.44
N VAL A 521 1.27 -30.48 -7.72
CA VAL A 521 0.76 -29.10 -7.63
C VAL A 521 0.84 -28.38 -8.98
N GLU A 522 1.91 -28.62 -9.76
CA GLU A 522 2.07 -28.06 -11.10
C GLU A 522 1.12 -28.69 -12.11
N GLN A 523 0.89 -30.00 -12.05
CA GLN A 523 -0.08 -30.71 -12.92
C GLN A 523 -1.50 -30.24 -12.65
N GLU A 524 -1.92 -30.13 -11.39
CA GLU A 524 -3.24 -29.60 -11.07
C GLU A 524 -3.42 -28.17 -11.62
N TYR A 525 -2.41 -27.32 -11.46
CA TYR A 525 -2.46 -25.95 -12.01
C TYR A 525 -2.56 -25.96 -13.54
N ASN A 526 -1.81 -26.83 -14.23
CA ASN A 526 -1.88 -26.95 -15.68
C ASN A 526 -3.23 -27.51 -16.14
N ASN A 527 -3.78 -28.51 -15.44
CA ASN A 527 -5.12 -29.04 -15.70
C ASN A 527 -6.19 -27.95 -15.50
N ILE A 528 -6.05 -27.16 -14.44
CA ILE A 528 -6.92 -25.99 -14.22
C ILE A 528 -6.81 -24.98 -15.37
N LEU A 529 -5.66 -24.77 -15.96
CA LEU A 529 -5.49 -23.89 -17.12
C LEU A 529 -6.10 -24.48 -18.40
N GLU A 530 -6.12 -25.82 -18.55
CA GLU A 530 -6.64 -26.54 -19.72
C GLU A 530 -8.16 -26.79 -19.62
N ASP A 531 -8.68 -27.19 -18.45
CA ASP A 531 -10.10 -27.57 -18.24
C ASP A 531 -11.05 -26.36 -18.05
N ASN A 532 -10.54 -25.20 -18.03
CA ASN A 532 -11.15 -24.17 -17.35
C ASN A 532 -11.75 -23.04 -17.99
N ARG A 533 -12.76 -23.10 -18.68
CA ARG A 533 -13.42 -21.79 -18.98
C ARG A 533 -14.89 -21.69 -18.55
N GLU A 534 -15.57 -22.73 -18.24
CA GLU A 534 -17.03 -22.68 -18.07
C GLU A 534 -17.60 -23.17 -16.71
N GLU A 535 -17.03 -24.20 -16.06
CA GLU A 535 -17.62 -24.76 -14.83
C GLU A 535 -17.31 -24.05 -13.51
N ASN A 536 -16.14 -23.44 -13.37
CA ASN A 536 -15.77 -22.76 -12.11
C ASN A 536 -16.45 -21.39 -11.89
N ILE A 537 -17.12 -20.87 -12.88
CA ILE A 537 -17.81 -19.56 -12.84
C ILE A 537 -19.18 -19.69 -12.17
N GLN A 538 -19.86 -20.83 -12.35
CA GLN A 538 -21.16 -21.06 -11.71
C GLN A 538 -21.09 -21.24 -10.18
N LEU A 539 -19.94 -21.64 -9.63
CA LEU A 539 -19.72 -21.72 -8.17
C LEU A 539 -19.53 -20.34 -7.51
N LEU A 540 -19.14 -19.32 -8.29
CA LEU A 540 -18.91 -17.96 -7.78
C LEU A 540 -20.19 -17.11 -7.69
N ASP A 541 -21.20 -17.40 -8.52
CA ASP A 541 -22.46 -16.66 -8.54
C ASP A 541 -23.37 -16.98 -7.33
N ASN A 542 -23.10 -18.09 -6.63
CA ASN A 542 -23.90 -18.52 -5.47
C ASN A 542 -23.38 -18.04 -4.11
N THR A 543 -22.21 -17.40 -4.05
CA THR A 543 -21.79 -16.71 -2.83
C THR A 543 -22.33 -15.29 -2.88
N GLU A 544 -23.38 -15.02 -2.13
CA GLU A 544 -23.86 -13.66 -1.80
C GLU A 544 -22.75 -12.88 -1.11
N THR A 545 -21.76 -12.45 -1.91
CA THR A 545 -20.69 -11.59 -1.43
C THR A 545 -21.16 -10.14 -1.50
N ILE A 546 -21.05 -9.52 -0.39
CA ILE A 546 -21.56 -8.19 -0.08
C ILE A 546 -20.76 -7.08 -0.78
N VAL A 547 -19.52 -7.30 -1.21
CA VAL A 547 -18.70 -6.29 -1.90
C VAL A 547 -18.84 -6.43 -3.42
N LYS A 548 -19.56 -5.50 -4.04
CA LYS A 548 -19.89 -5.52 -5.47
C LYS A 548 -18.70 -5.35 -6.44
N TYR A 549 -17.59 -4.77 -6.00
CA TYR A 549 -16.35 -4.67 -6.78
C TYR A 549 -15.43 -5.87 -6.51
N VAL A 550 -16.03 -7.03 -6.68
CA VAL A 550 -15.28 -8.27 -6.75
C VAL A 550 -14.74 -8.36 -8.17
N PHE A 551 -13.47 -8.66 -8.31
CA PHE A 551 -12.85 -8.97 -9.58
C PHE A 551 -13.66 -10.09 -10.24
N ASN A 552 -14.16 -9.90 -11.45
CA ASN A 552 -14.99 -10.83 -12.18
C ASN A 552 -14.40 -11.08 -13.57
N LYS A 553 -14.98 -12.03 -14.31
CA LYS A 553 -14.51 -12.41 -15.65
C LYS A 553 -14.51 -11.23 -16.64
N GLU A 554 -15.53 -10.39 -16.60
CA GLU A 554 -15.63 -9.21 -17.47
C GLU A 554 -14.47 -8.21 -17.20
N ILE A 555 -14.14 -7.99 -15.93
CA ILE A 555 -13.01 -7.15 -15.53
C ILE A 555 -11.69 -7.81 -15.93
N GLU A 556 -11.57 -9.12 -15.77
CA GLU A 556 -10.38 -9.86 -16.18
C GLU A 556 -10.14 -9.76 -17.68
N GLU A 557 -11.15 -10.02 -18.51
CA GLU A 557 -11.05 -9.92 -19.98
C GLU A 557 -10.64 -8.50 -20.40
N LYS A 558 -11.21 -7.47 -19.75
CA LYS A 558 -10.88 -6.08 -20.02
C LYS A 558 -9.42 -5.72 -19.70
N TYR A 559 -8.83 -6.33 -18.68
CA TYR A 559 -7.48 -6.02 -18.21
C TYR A 559 -6.44 -7.12 -18.47
N THR A 560 -6.81 -8.14 -19.23
CA THR A 560 -5.85 -9.12 -19.72
C THR A 560 -5.02 -8.50 -20.82
N ILE A 561 -3.72 -8.35 -20.57
CA ILE A 561 -2.80 -7.75 -21.54
C ILE A 561 -2.33 -8.81 -22.55
N ASN A 562 -2.44 -8.48 -23.82
CA ASN A 562 -1.77 -9.24 -24.87
C ASN A 562 -0.24 -9.08 -24.70
N THR A 563 0.44 -10.19 -24.41
CA THR A 563 1.89 -10.19 -24.13
C THR A 563 2.72 -9.74 -25.34
N ALA A 564 2.28 -10.06 -26.57
CA ALA A 564 2.95 -9.62 -27.79
C ALA A 564 2.82 -8.08 -27.98
N TYR A 565 1.62 -7.54 -27.74
CA TYR A 565 1.38 -6.10 -27.77
C TYR A 565 2.21 -5.36 -26.72
N LEU A 566 2.23 -5.87 -25.49
CA LEU A 566 3.05 -5.27 -24.42
C LEU A 566 4.54 -5.32 -24.75
N LYS A 567 5.03 -6.43 -25.30
CA LYS A 567 6.43 -6.55 -25.73
C LYS A 567 6.75 -5.54 -26.82
N TYR A 568 5.93 -5.44 -27.86
CA TYR A 568 6.09 -4.46 -28.94
C TYR A 568 6.17 -3.02 -28.41
N LYS A 569 5.24 -2.64 -27.50
CA LYS A 569 5.21 -1.30 -26.90
C LYS A 569 6.42 -1.04 -25.98
N ASN A 570 6.86 -2.03 -25.22
CA ASN A 570 8.07 -1.92 -24.38
C ASN A 570 9.33 -1.75 -25.24
N ASP A 571 9.46 -2.50 -26.32
CA ASP A 571 10.59 -2.36 -27.27
C ASP A 571 10.57 -0.97 -27.91
N PHE A 572 9.40 -0.47 -28.30
CA PHE A 572 9.23 0.90 -28.81
C PHE A 572 9.70 1.95 -27.81
N ILE A 573 9.23 1.89 -26.54
CA ILE A 573 9.62 2.86 -25.49
C ILE A 573 11.12 2.80 -25.22
N ASN A 574 11.68 1.60 -25.08
CA ASN A 574 13.10 1.41 -24.81
C ASN A 574 13.98 1.92 -25.94
N ASN A 575 13.57 1.70 -27.19
CA ASN A 575 14.28 2.21 -28.36
C ASN A 575 14.22 3.75 -28.42
N ALA A 576 13.07 4.35 -28.15
CA ALA A 576 12.92 5.82 -28.13
C ALA A 576 13.81 6.47 -27.04
N ILE A 577 13.89 5.86 -25.85
CA ILE A 577 14.75 6.35 -24.76
C ILE A 577 16.23 6.20 -25.13
N TRP A 578 16.60 5.08 -25.75
CA TRP A 578 17.96 4.84 -26.20
C TRP A 578 18.41 5.88 -27.24
N GLU A 579 17.60 6.13 -28.26
CA GLU A 579 17.89 7.15 -29.29
C GLU A 579 17.92 8.57 -28.71
N LEU A 580 17.00 8.88 -27.78
CA LEU A 580 17.01 10.14 -27.03
C LEU A 580 18.33 10.32 -26.26
N ALA A 581 18.77 9.28 -25.55
CA ALA A 581 20.01 9.34 -24.76
C ALA A 581 21.23 9.54 -25.65
N LYS A 582 21.34 8.84 -26.79
CA LYS A 582 22.42 9.05 -27.78
C LYS A 582 22.42 10.49 -28.28
N PHE A 583 21.28 11.00 -28.72
CA PHE A 583 21.15 12.34 -29.29
C PHE A 583 21.52 13.45 -28.28
N VAL A 584 21.09 13.33 -27.04
CA VAL A 584 21.33 14.38 -26.03
C VAL A 584 22.77 14.34 -25.51
N LEU A 585 23.33 13.12 -25.30
CA LEU A 585 24.65 12.94 -24.68
C LEU A 585 25.83 12.95 -25.67
N GLU A 586 25.59 12.94 -26.97
CA GLU A 586 26.68 12.89 -27.98
C GLU A 586 27.69 14.04 -27.90
N ASP A 587 27.22 15.22 -27.47
CA ASP A 587 28.07 16.41 -27.30
C ASP A 587 28.86 16.42 -25.97
N GLU A 588 28.61 15.43 -25.08
CA GLU A 588 29.24 15.37 -23.78
C GLU A 588 30.68 14.82 -23.86
N LYS A 589 31.56 15.36 -23.01
CA LYS A 589 32.96 14.92 -22.97
C LYS A 589 33.08 13.45 -22.59
N GLY A 590 33.86 12.72 -23.43
CA GLY A 590 34.11 11.29 -23.22
C GLY A 590 32.94 10.40 -23.56
N PHE A 591 31.99 10.90 -24.35
CA PHE A 591 30.90 10.07 -24.86
C PHE A 591 31.44 8.86 -25.62
N LYS A 592 31.01 7.69 -25.17
CA LYS A 592 31.21 6.41 -25.84
C LYS A 592 29.89 5.66 -25.83
N CYS A 593 29.52 5.11 -26.96
CA CYS A 593 28.30 4.36 -27.13
C CYS A 593 28.61 2.96 -27.64
N ASP A 594 28.13 1.95 -26.96
CA ASP A 594 28.19 0.56 -27.38
C ASP A 594 26.76 0.11 -27.71
N GLU A 595 26.51 -0.15 -29.00
CA GLU A 595 25.19 -0.54 -29.51
C GLU A 595 24.84 -2.00 -29.19
N GLU A 596 25.81 -2.90 -29.04
CA GLU A 596 25.59 -4.30 -28.77
C GLU A 596 25.11 -4.48 -27.31
N THR A 597 25.82 -3.84 -26.39
CA THR A 597 25.47 -3.90 -24.95
C THR A 597 24.48 -2.82 -24.55
N ARG A 598 24.08 -1.93 -25.46
CA ARG A 598 23.25 -0.74 -25.17
C ARG A 598 23.75 0.04 -23.97
N THR A 599 25.04 0.38 -23.98
CA THR A 599 25.69 1.10 -22.89
C THR A 599 26.28 2.43 -23.38
N ILE A 600 26.02 3.50 -22.65
CA ILE A 600 26.60 4.83 -22.88
C ILE A 600 27.50 5.18 -21.72
N SER A 601 28.71 5.64 -21.97
CA SER A 601 29.62 6.19 -20.95
C SER A 601 30.01 7.62 -21.25
N ILE A 602 30.16 8.42 -20.20
CA ILE A 602 30.57 9.84 -20.24
C ILE A 602 31.48 10.19 -19.07
N ILE A 603 32.26 11.25 -19.20
CA ILE A 603 33.16 11.70 -18.13
C ILE A 603 32.40 12.53 -17.11
N LYS A 604 32.54 12.19 -15.84
CA LYS A 604 31.82 12.73 -14.66
C LYS A 604 31.80 14.28 -14.56
N LYS A 605 32.80 14.98 -15.13
CA LYS A 605 32.88 16.44 -15.02
C LYS A 605 31.81 17.22 -15.80
N SER A 606 31.15 16.57 -16.74
CA SER A 606 30.14 17.18 -17.62
C SER A 606 28.69 17.10 -17.02
N ILE A 607 28.49 16.35 -15.95
CA ILE A 607 27.15 16.17 -15.33
C ILE A 607 27.03 16.88 -13.99
N PRO A 608 25.92 17.57 -13.67
CA PRO A 608 25.69 18.17 -12.37
C PRO A 608 25.70 17.15 -11.22
N LYS A 609 26.24 17.54 -10.08
CA LYS A 609 26.35 16.70 -8.87
C LYS A 609 25.02 16.08 -8.40
N SER A 610 23.88 16.69 -8.72
CA SER A 610 22.55 16.20 -8.37
C SER A 610 22.16 14.88 -9.04
N ILE A 611 22.87 14.41 -10.05
CA ILE A 611 22.57 13.19 -10.80
C ILE A 611 23.41 12.00 -10.33
N TYR A 612 24.49 12.25 -9.58
CA TYR A 612 25.34 11.18 -9.05
C TYR A 612 25.68 11.46 -7.58
N GLN A 613 25.08 10.75 -6.67
CA GLN A 613 25.40 10.88 -5.26
C GLN A 613 26.50 9.91 -4.76
N THR A 614 26.87 8.88 -5.53
CA THR A 614 27.68 7.76 -5.00
C THR A 614 28.86 7.30 -5.86
N ALA A 615 29.11 7.88 -7.05
CA ALA A 615 30.17 7.35 -7.91
C ALA A 615 31.56 7.85 -7.50
N VAL A 616 32.42 6.93 -7.11
CA VAL A 616 33.87 7.14 -6.90
C VAL A 616 34.62 7.16 -8.23
N GLU A 617 34.00 6.66 -9.30
CA GLU A 617 34.60 6.48 -10.63
C GLU A 617 34.65 7.78 -11.45
N LYS A 618 35.69 7.92 -12.31
CA LYS A 618 35.85 9.06 -13.22
C LYS A 618 34.88 9.01 -14.40
N GLU A 619 34.39 7.84 -14.75
CA GLU A 619 33.51 7.56 -15.88
C GLU A 619 32.15 7.05 -15.34
N ILE A 620 31.03 7.55 -15.90
CA ILE A 620 29.69 7.11 -15.55
C ILE A 620 29.15 6.31 -16.73
N LYS A 621 28.67 5.09 -16.45
CA LYS A 621 28.04 4.21 -17.43
C LYS A 621 26.52 4.17 -17.22
N TYR A 622 25.80 4.30 -18.32
CA TYR A 622 24.36 4.14 -18.41
C TYR A 622 24.03 2.96 -19.29
N SER A 623 23.12 2.10 -18.86
CA SER A 623 22.67 0.95 -19.65
C SER A 623 21.15 0.94 -19.74
N MET A 624 20.65 0.34 -20.83
CA MET A 624 19.23 0.00 -20.89
C MET A 624 18.93 -1.06 -19.84
N TYR A 625 17.73 -1.01 -19.28
CA TYR A 625 17.31 -1.96 -18.26
C TYR A 625 17.18 -3.37 -18.83
N ASP A 626 17.93 -4.33 -18.29
CA ASP A 626 17.79 -5.75 -18.54
C ASP A 626 17.40 -6.48 -17.24
N ARG A 627 16.31 -7.20 -17.26
CA ARG A 627 15.80 -7.97 -16.12
C ARG A 627 16.74 -9.06 -15.63
N ASN A 628 17.67 -9.51 -16.49
CA ASN A 628 18.59 -10.62 -16.19
C ASN A 628 19.89 -10.18 -15.51
N ILE A 629 20.18 -8.89 -15.52
CA ILE A 629 21.41 -8.34 -14.95
C ILE A 629 21.07 -7.69 -13.62
N GLY A 630 21.23 -8.42 -12.54
CA GLY A 630 21.01 -7.87 -11.19
C GLY A 630 21.96 -6.73 -10.91
N ILE A 631 21.49 -5.57 -10.44
CA ILE A 631 22.01 -4.44 -10.21
C ILE A 631 22.07 -3.22 -9.54
N SER A 632 22.87 -2.23 -9.53
CA SER A 632 22.84 -0.87 -9.02
C SER A 632 21.85 -0.01 -9.83
N HIS A 633 20.71 0.27 -9.27
CA HIS A 633 19.57 0.92 -9.93
C HIS A 633 19.79 2.36 -10.44
N HIS A 634 20.90 2.99 -10.10
CA HIS A 634 21.13 4.41 -10.35
C HIS A 634 21.52 4.77 -11.80
N ASN A 635 21.87 3.78 -12.62
CA ASN A 635 22.43 4.00 -13.95
C ASN A 635 21.60 3.42 -15.10
N TYR A 636 20.32 3.05 -14.87
CA TYR A 636 19.43 2.57 -15.91
C TYR A 636 18.72 3.68 -16.67
N LEU A 637 18.70 3.55 -18.00
CA LEU A 637 17.87 4.36 -18.88
C LEU A 637 16.47 3.73 -18.96
N THR A 638 15.57 4.21 -18.14
CA THR A 638 14.15 3.85 -18.16
C THR A 638 13.31 5.11 -18.15
N PHE A 639 12.05 5.02 -18.52
CA PHE A 639 11.17 6.20 -18.57
C PHE A 639 10.99 6.87 -17.19
N THR A 640 11.08 6.12 -16.10
CA THR A 640 10.95 6.62 -14.72
C THR A 640 12.27 7.12 -14.11
N SER A 641 13.40 6.84 -14.72
CA SER A 641 14.70 7.25 -14.16
C SER A 641 14.90 8.77 -14.22
N ASN A 642 15.58 9.32 -13.23
CA ASN A 642 15.92 10.76 -13.17
C ASN A 642 16.74 11.21 -14.35
N ILE A 643 17.62 10.34 -14.85
CA ILE A 643 18.43 10.67 -15.99
C ILE A 643 17.59 10.87 -17.25
N THR A 644 16.64 9.97 -17.53
CA THR A 644 15.74 10.11 -18.68
C THR A 644 14.91 11.39 -18.59
N ARG A 645 14.44 11.73 -17.39
CA ARG A 645 13.72 13.00 -17.16
C ARG A 645 14.59 14.21 -17.49
N LYS A 646 15.87 14.19 -17.13
CA LYS A 646 16.80 15.26 -17.49
C LYS A 646 17.08 15.27 -18.98
N LEU A 647 17.29 14.11 -19.60
CA LEU A 647 17.49 14.01 -21.05
C LEU A 647 16.30 14.61 -21.81
N LEU A 648 15.08 14.40 -21.33
CA LEU A 648 13.86 15.02 -21.89
C LEU A 648 13.89 16.55 -21.79
N LEU A 649 14.33 17.11 -20.67
CA LEU A 649 14.47 18.57 -20.51
C LEU A 649 15.57 19.14 -21.42
N ASP A 650 16.73 18.49 -21.47
CA ASP A 650 17.84 18.91 -22.32
C ASP A 650 17.47 18.79 -23.82
N PHE A 651 16.69 17.75 -24.17
CA PHE A 651 16.15 17.58 -25.52
C PHE A 651 15.16 18.72 -25.87
N GLN A 652 14.30 19.14 -24.97
CA GLN A 652 13.41 20.29 -25.21
C GLN A 652 14.19 21.56 -25.47
N ILE A 653 15.29 21.80 -24.74
CA ILE A 653 16.17 22.97 -24.93
C ILE A 653 16.84 22.87 -26.29
N LYS A 654 17.35 21.68 -26.66
CA LYS A 654 17.97 21.48 -28.01
C LYS A 654 16.93 21.66 -29.11
N LEU A 655 15.73 21.12 -28.97
CA LEU A 655 14.64 21.19 -29.94
C LEU A 655 14.24 22.65 -30.26
N ASN A 656 14.19 23.52 -29.26
CA ASN A 656 13.84 24.93 -29.48
C ASN A 656 14.89 25.74 -30.24
N LYS A 657 16.11 25.22 -30.42
CA LYS A 657 17.23 25.85 -31.13
C LYS A 657 17.40 25.35 -32.59
N LEU A 658 16.62 24.35 -33.01
CA LEU A 658 16.82 23.68 -34.28
C LEU A 658 16.01 24.29 -35.42
N LYS A 659 16.66 24.50 -36.57
CA LYS A 659 15.97 24.73 -37.84
C LYS A 659 15.33 23.42 -38.31
N GLY A 660 14.05 23.46 -38.66
CA GLY A 660 13.20 22.32 -38.81
C GLY A 660 13.03 21.75 -40.21
N TYR A 661 14.09 21.64 -41.04
CA TYR A 661 13.96 21.13 -42.41
C TYR A 661 14.95 20.00 -42.67
N ALA A 662 14.46 18.87 -43.20
CA ALA A 662 15.34 17.78 -43.62
C ALA A 662 14.73 16.95 -44.74
N LYS A 663 15.62 16.27 -45.49
CA LYS A 663 15.29 15.22 -46.45
C LYS A 663 15.75 13.89 -45.86
N ILE A 664 14.81 12.94 -45.76
CA ILE A 664 15.02 11.64 -45.12
C ILE A 664 14.70 10.55 -46.12
N LYS A 665 15.70 9.73 -46.42
CA LYS A 665 15.53 8.52 -47.23
C LYS A 665 15.28 7.35 -46.31
N VAL A 666 14.17 6.67 -46.48
CA VAL A 666 13.82 5.46 -45.75
C VAL A 666 14.17 4.21 -46.53
N LYS A 667 14.30 3.05 -45.85
CA LYS A 667 14.68 1.80 -46.51
C LYS A 667 13.51 1.19 -47.27
N GLU A 668 12.30 1.42 -46.79
CA GLU A 668 11.09 0.94 -47.44
C GLU A 668 10.74 1.80 -48.66
N ASN A 669 10.19 1.16 -49.70
CA ASN A 669 9.75 1.87 -50.91
C ASN A 669 8.35 2.45 -50.66
N ILE A 670 8.30 3.74 -50.35
CA ILE A 670 7.03 4.46 -50.11
C ILE A 670 6.89 5.63 -51.12
N GLU A 671 5.66 6.09 -51.32
CA GLU A 671 5.40 7.29 -52.12
C GLU A 671 6.05 8.48 -51.44
N PRO A 672 6.91 9.25 -52.12
CA PRO A 672 7.56 10.42 -51.58
C PRO A 672 6.53 11.44 -51.08
N CYS A 673 6.74 11.91 -49.85
CA CYS A 673 5.82 12.82 -49.21
C CYS A 673 6.52 13.88 -48.34
N TYR A 674 5.78 14.92 -47.97
CA TYR A 674 6.22 15.91 -46.99
C TYR A 674 5.45 15.67 -45.69
N ILE A 675 6.15 15.62 -44.55
CA ILE A 675 5.54 15.53 -43.23
C ILE A 675 5.88 16.78 -42.43
N LEU A 676 4.86 17.43 -41.94
CA LEU A 676 4.94 18.61 -41.08
C LEU A 676 4.63 18.19 -39.63
N GLY A 677 5.54 18.51 -38.71
CA GLY A 677 5.39 18.24 -37.28
C GLY A 677 5.08 19.53 -36.52
N TYR A 678 4.04 19.44 -35.70
CA TYR A 678 3.55 20.56 -34.90
C TYR A 678 3.66 20.23 -33.42
N LYS A 679 4.26 21.13 -32.63
CA LYS A 679 4.27 21.05 -31.17
C LYS A 679 3.01 21.73 -30.64
N LEU A 680 2.38 21.08 -29.65
CA LEU A 680 1.27 21.67 -28.95
C LEU A 680 1.77 22.74 -27.97
N LYS A 681 1.29 23.97 -28.11
CA LYS A 681 1.47 25.07 -27.15
C LYS A 681 0.22 25.23 -26.29
N ASN A 682 0.39 25.23 -25.00
CA ASN A 682 -0.66 25.57 -24.04
C ASN A 682 -0.11 26.52 -22.96
N ASN A 683 -1.01 27.27 -22.32
CA ASN A 683 -0.65 28.19 -21.25
C ASN A 683 -0.55 27.50 -19.88
N ILE A 684 -0.63 26.17 -19.84
CA ILE A 684 -0.64 25.37 -18.61
C ILE A 684 0.59 24.48 -18.59
N HIS A 685 1.45 24.67 -17.60
CA HIS A 685 2.63 23.81 -17.38
C HIS A 685 2.21 22.44 -16.86
N PHE A 686 2.02 21.50 -17.77
CA PHE A 686 2.04 20.08 -17.43
C PHE A 686 3.47 19.54 -17.57
N VAL A 687 3.87 18.65 -16.65
CA VAL A 687 5.16 17.97 -16.70
C VAL A 687 5.22 17.17 -18.02
N ASN A 688 6.22 17.43 -18.84
CA ASN A 688 6.54 16.82 -20.15
C ASN A 688 5.60 17.21 -21.32
N ASP A 689 5.47 18.49 -21.62
CA ASP A 689 4.64 19.04 -22.71
C ASP A 689 5.16 18.76 -24.14
N LEU A 690 5.76 17.61 -24.39
CA LEU A 690 6.20 17.19 -25.71
C LEU A 690 5.08 16.41 -26.42
N PHE A 691 4.08 17.11 -26.94
CA PHE A 691 3.07 16.53 -27.82
C PHE A 691 3.34 16.98 -29.26
N CYS A 692 3.38 16.02 -30.19
CA CYS A 692 3.54 16.23 -31.62
C CYS A 692 2.27 15.81 -32.36
N GLU A 693 1.80 16.64 -33.25
CA GLU A 693 0.78 16.28 -34.25
C GLU A 693 1.42 16.37 -35.63
N LEU A 694 1.16 15.36 -36.44
CA LEU A 694 1.71 15.28 -37.78
C LEU A 694 0.60 15.48 -38.81
N ILE A 695 0.94 16.10 -39.90
CA ILE A 695 0.16 16.13 -41.13
C ILE A 695 1.09 16.01 -42.32
N GLY A 696 0.68 15.28 -43.33
CA GLY A 696 1.51 15.09 -44.50
C GLY A 696 0.78 15.33 -45.81
N ILE A 697 1.56 15.46 -46.88
CA ILE A 697 1.06 15.51 -48.24
C ILE A 697 2.00 14.74 -49.14
N THR A 698 1.48 13.86 -49.97
CA THR A 698 2.27 13.19 -51.04
C THR A 698 2.62 14.17 -52.15
N LYS A 699 3.59 13.82 -52.98
CA LYS A 699 3.92 14.62 -54.17
C LYS A 699 2.76 14.64 -55.17
N THR A 700 1.84 13.66 -55.12
CA THR A 700 0.61 13.64 -55.95
C THR A 700 -0.52 14.49 -55.38
N GLY A 701 -0.37 15.11 -54.19
CA GLY A 701 -1.34 16.00 -53.56
C GLY A 701 -2.30 15.31 -52.58
N THR A 702 -2.10 14.02 -52.27
CA THR A 702 -2.92 13.28 -51.29
C THR A 702 -2.52 13.69 -49.88
N ILE A 703 -3.53 14.09 -49.05
CA ILE A 703 -3.30 14.47 -47.65
C ILE A 703 -3.17 13.20 -46.80
N LEU A 704 -2.10 13.15 -45.99
CA LEU A 704 -1.80 12.06 -45.07
C LEU A 704 -2.24 12.42 -43.65
N THR A 705 -2.98 11.53 -43.00
CA THR A 705 -3.43 11.69 -41.63
C THR A 705 -2.26 11.58 -40.65
N ASN A 706 -2.48 12.02 -39.38
CA ASN A 706 -1.49 11.89 -38.31
C ASN A 706 -1.05 10.43 -38.09
N GLU A 707 -1.95 9.46 -38.26
CA GLU A 707 -1.65 8.03 -38.09
C GLU A 707 -0.72 7.52 -39.18
N ILE A 708 -1.00 7.81 -40.45
CA ILE A 708 -0.16 7.43 -41.61
C ILE A 708 1.20 8.10 -41.52
N CYS A 709 1.23 9.41 -41.24
CA CYS A 709 2.50 10.10 -41.01
C CYS A 709 3.30 9.50 -39.88
N GLY A 710 2.62 9.06 -38.81
CA GLY A 710 3.24 8.39 -37.68
C GLY A 710 3.86 7.05 -38.05
N GLU A 711 3.18 6.22 -38.83
CA GLU A 711 3.73 4.95 -39.35
C GLU A 711 4.99 5.22 -40.17
N ILE A 712 4.95 6.20 -41.07
CA ILE A 712 6.13 6.62 -41.88
C ILE A 712 7.28 7.07 -40.99
N MET A 713 7.02 7.83 -39.93
CA MET A 713 8.03 8.30 -38.97
C MET A 713 8.59 7.17 -38.06
N THR A 714 8.10 5.94 -38.15
CA THR A 714 8.70 4.79 -37.47
C THR A 714 9.58 3.93 -38.37
N LEU A 715 9.63 4.19 -39.68
CA LEU A 715 10.41 3.43 -40.65
C LEU A 715 11.92 3.58 -40.45
N ASP A 716 12.66 2.58 -40.90
CA ASP A 716 14.12 2.60 -40.83
C ASP A 716 14.74 3.64 -41.82
N ILE A 717 15.62 4.46 -41.29
CA ILE A 717 16.27 5.51 -42.08
C ILE A 717 17.49 4.94 -42.81
N GLU A 718 17.63 5.29 -44.09
CA GLU A 718 18.84 5.03 -44.91
C GLU A 718 19.81 6.23 -44.89
N GLN A 719 19.28 7.45 -45.08
CA GLN A 719 20.06 8.67 -45.15
C GLN A 719 19.26 9.86 -44.63
N ILE A 720 19.95 10.82 -44.01
CA ILE A 720 19.39 12.12 -43.57
C ILE A 720 20.26 13.25 -44.15
N GLU A 721 19.59 14.23 -44.73
CA GLU A 721 20.19 15.47 -45.20
C GLU A 721 19.45 16.65 -44.55
N GLU A 722 20.14 17.47 -43.79
CA GLU A 722 19.52 18.68 -43.21
C GLU A 722 19.49 19.77 -44.25
N LEU A 723 18.34 20.45 -44.38
CA LEU A 723 18.07 21.49 -45.34
C LEU A 723 17.86 22.83 -44.65
N ASP A 724 18.17 23.94 -45.33
CA ASP A 724 17.86 25.29 -44.85
C ASP A 724 16.38 25.64 -44.98
N TYR A 725 15.70 25.08 -45.98
CA TYR A 725 14.33 25.38 -46.30
C TYR A 725 13.70 24.32 -47.21
N ILE A 726 12.40 24.06 -46.99
CA ILE A 726 11.52 23.24 -47.87
C ILE A 726 10.29 24.11 -48.23
N ASN A 727 10.04 24.27 -49.52
CA ASN A 727 8.86 25.00 -49.99
C ASN A 727 7.69 24.02 -50.21
N ILE A 728 6.55 24.28 -49.57
CA ILE A 728 5.29 23.55 -49.80
C ILE A 728 4.23 24.56 -50.14
N GLU A 729 3.57 24.37 -51.28
CA GLU A 729 2.41 25.18 -51.64
C GLU A 729 1.24 24.88 -50.72
N ASN A 730 0.46 25.92 -50.33
CA ASN A 730 -0.77 25.82 -49.55
C ASN A 730 -0.66 25.24 -48.15
N ILE A 731 0.44 25.47 -47.43
CA ILE A 731 0.64 25.02 -46.05
C ILE A 731 -0.56 25.41 -45.13
N LYS A 732 -1.15 26.61 -45.31
CA LYS A 732 -2.30 27.05 -44.51
C LYS A 732 -3.54 26.20 -44.72
N GLU A 733 -3.70 25.58 -45.87
CA GLU A 733 -4.83 24.66 -46.12
C GLU A 733 -4.60 23.33 -45.43
N LEU A 734 -3.38 22.79 -45.44
CA LEU A 734 -3.02 21.61 -44.67
C LEU A 734 -3.23 21.82 -43.17
N GLU A 735 -2.87 22.99 -42.64
CA GLU A 735 -3.04 23.29 -41.21
C GLU A 735 -4.51 23.29 -40.74
N LYS A 736 -5.48 23.42 -41.64
CA LYS A 736 -6.93 23.30 -41.28
C LYS A 736 -7.31 21.89 -40.89
N HIS A 737 -6.57 20.89 -41.29
CA HIS A 737 -6.79 19.47 -40.98
C HIS A 737 -6.23 19.03 -39.60
N LEU A 738 -5.50 19.90 -38.88
CA LEU A 738 -5.02 19.63 -37.54
C LEU A 738 -6.19 19.63 -36.54
N ASP A 739 -6.39 18.51 -35.85
CA ASP A 739 -7.49 18.36 -34.90
C ASP A 739 -7.20 19.02 -33.54
N LYS A 740 -7.52 20.30 -33.43
CA LYS A 740 -7.43 21.07 -32.18
C LYS A 740 -8.45 20.61 -31.14
N SER A 741 -9.58 20.03 -31.58
CA SER A 741 -10.71 19.70 -30.70
C SER A 741 -10.38 18.51 -29.80
N LYS A 742 -9.66 17.51 -30.30
CA LYS A 742 -9.20 16.33 -29.55
C LYS A 742 -8.36 16.74 -28.34
N TYR A 743 -7.35 17.57 -28.54
CA TYR A 743 -6.45 18.04 -27.47
C TYR A 743 -7.17 18.97 -26.51
N LYS A 744 -8.03 19.86 -27.01
CA LYS A 744 -8.86 20.74 -26.17
C LYS A 744 -9.73 19.92 -25.22
N LYS A 745 -10.40 18.87 -25.71
CA LYS A 745 -11.24 17.97 -24.91
C LYS A 745 -10.40 17.22 -23.86
N MET A 746 -9.25 16.67 -24.24
CA MET A 746 -8.35 15.94 -23.35
C MET A 746 -7.84 16.84 -22.21
N PHE A 747 -7.45 18.07 -22.49
CA PHE A 747 -6.95 19.01 -21.48
C PHE A 747 -8.08 19.53 -20.60
N ILE A 748 -9.27 19.83 -21.15
CA ILE A 748 -10.45 20.22 -20.37
C ILE A 748 -10.77 19.15 -19.33
N GLU A 749 -10.88 17.88 -19.74
CA GLU A 749 -11.18 16.77 -18.81
C GLU A 749 -10.16 16.73 -17.65
N LYS A 750 -8.86 16.90 -17.94
CA LYS A 750 -7.80 16.91 -16.89
C LYS A 750 -7.89 18.14 -15.98
N ILE A 751 -8.17 19.30 -16.53
CA ILE A 751 -8.26 20.56 -15.77
C ILE A 751 -9.50 20.52 -14.90
N THR A 752 -10.66 20.13 -15.45
CA THR A 752 -11.92 20.05 -14.72
C THR A 752 -11.81 19.04 -13.56
N LYS A 753 -11.15 17.89 -13.76
CA LYS A 753 -10.88 16.93 -12.67
C LYS A 753 -9.99 17.56 -11.59
N LYS A 754 -8.90 18.25 -11.96
CA LYS A 754 -8.02 18.96 -11.00
C LYS A 754 -8.71 20.13 -10.31
N ALA A 755 -9.50 20.90 -11.04
CA ALA A 755 -10.25 22.04 -10.50
C ALA A 755 -11.34 21.57 -9.54
N GLY A 756 -12.11 20.55 -9.89
CA GLY A 756 -13.14 19.97 -9.03
C GLY A 756 -12.57 19.43 -7.70
N ILE A 757 -11.41 18.76 -7.73
CA ILE A 757 -10.73 18.33 -6.52
C ILE A 757 -10.32 19.55 -5.68
N LYS A 758 -9.73 20.58 -6.28
CA LYS A 758 -9.31 21.81 -5.57
C LYS A 758 -10.51 22.59 -5.04
N GLU A 759 -11.58 22.71 -5.80
CA GLU A 759 -12.81 23.35 -5.36
C GLU A 759 -13.40 22.66 -4.13
N ASN A 760 -13.47 21.33 -4.15
CA ASN A 760 -13.94 20.56 -3.00
C ASN A 760 -13.04 20.75 -1.76
N ILE A 761 -11.70 20.79 -1.93
CA ILE A 761 -10.74 21.06 -0.86
C ILE A 761 -11.01 22.45 -0.24
N ILE A 762 -11.12 23.49 -1.07
CA ILE A 762 -11.34 24.87 -0.62
C ILE A 762 -12.69 24.99 0.11
N LYS A 763 -13.73 24.33 -0.42
CA LYS A 763 -15.08 24.30 0.19
C LYS A 763 -15.09 23.62 1.55
N GLU A 764 -14.32 22.52 1.70
CA GLU A 764 -14.19 21.82 2.98
C GLU A 764 -13.34 22.59 4.00
N ASP A 765 -12.30 23.25 3.53
CA ASP A 765 -11.50 24.14 4.39
C ASP A 765 -12.36 25.26 4.94
N LEU A 766 -13.18 25.89 4.12
CA LEU A 766 -14.13 26.91 4.55
C LEU A 766 -15.09 26.38 5.63
N LYS A 767 -15.70 25.20 5.36
CA LYS A 767 -16.63 24.55 6.30
C LYS A 767 -15.95 24.24 7.65
N THR A 768 -14.71 23.76 7.60
CA THR A 768 -13.95 23.39 8.79
C THR A 768 -13.55 24.62 9.60
N GLN A 769 -13.12 25.69 8.94
CA GLN A 769 -12.77 26.95 9.62
C GLN A 769 -14.01 27.55 10.28
N LYS A 770 -15.17 27.54 9.58
CA LYS A 770 -16.45 27.98 10.18
C LYS A 770 -16.86 27.12 11.39
N LEU A 771 -16.66 25.79 11.35
CA LEU A 771 -16.96 24.90 12.47
C LEU A 771 -16.01 25.15 13.67
N LYS A 772 -14.72 25.36 13.43
CA LYS A 772 -13.75 25.70 14.50
C LYS A 772 -14.12 27.00 15.21
N LEU A 773 -14.49 28.03 14.46
CA LEU A 773 -14.94 29.31 15.04
C LEU A 773 -16.20 29.13 15.89
N LYS A 774 -17.18 28.36 15.39
CA LYS A 774 -18.43 28.06 16.13
C LYS A 774 -18.19 27.20 17.37
N SER A 775 -17.23 26.27 17.34
CA SER A 775 -16.92 25.42 18.49
C SER A 775 -16.34 26.21 19.66
N ASN A 776 -15.49 27.21 19.39
CA ASN A 776 -14.93 28.09 20.42
C ASN A 776 -16.01 28.89 21.13
N ILE A 777 -16.99 29.41 20.39
CA ILE A 777 -18.15 30.12 20.96
C ILE A 777 -19.02 29.19 21.81
N ASN A 778 -19.29 27.96 21.34
CA ASN A 778 -20.07 27.00 22.09
C ASN A 778 -19.38 26.57 23.39
N ASN A 779 -18.06 26.39 23.37
CA ASN A 779 -17.28 26.08 24.59
C ASN A 779 -17.38 27.22 25.62
N LEU A 780 -17.27 28.48 25.21
CA LEU A 780 -17.45 29.61 26.10
C LEU A 780 -18.89 29.74 26.63
N LYS A 781 -19.90 29.43 25.81
CA LYS A 781 -21.31 29.38 26.25
C LYS A 781 -21.55 28.30 27.31
N THR A 782 -20.96 27.12 27.14
CA THR A 782 -21.03 26.04 28.15
C THR A 782 -20.32 26.42 29.46
N GLU A 783 -19.15 27.03 29.40
CA GLU A 783 -18.43 27.53 30.58
C GLU A 783 -19.22 28.62 31.29
N LEU A 784 -19.85 29.54 30.57
CA LEU A 784 -20.72 30.57 31.12
C LEU A 784 -21.95 29.98 31.84
N ASN A 785 -22.57 28.94 31.26
CA ASN A 785 -23.70 28.26 31.88
C ASN A 785 -23.28 27.59 33.21
N ILE A 786 -22.13 26.91 33.23
CA ILE A 786 -21.56 26.30 34.45
C ILE A 786 -21.32 27.35 35.54
N LEU A 787 -20.74 28.51 35.18
CA LEU A 787 -20.52 29.60 36.14
C LEU A 787 -21.81 30.23 36.65
N LYS A 788 -22.87 30.34 35.80
CA LYS A 788 -24.20 30.79 36.19
C LYS A 788 -24.92 29.81 37.11
N GLU A 789 -24.76 28.50 36.89
CA GLU A 789 -25.27 27.45 37.78
C GLU A 789 -24.58 27.46 39.15
N GLN A 790 -23.26 27.72 39.19
CA GLN A 790 -22.52 27.86 40.44
C GLN A 790 -22.99 29.08 41.26
N LEU A 791 -23.46 30.15 40.61
CA LEU A 791 -23.98 31.34 41.25
C LEU A 791 -25.33 31.09 41.98
N ASN A 792 -26.09 30.09 41.53
CA ASN A 792 -27.38 29.69 42.12
C ASN A 792 -27.21 28.77 43.33
N GLN A 793 -25.99 28.31 43.64
CA GLN A 793 -25.71 27.51 44.86
C GLN A 793 -25.51 28.38 46.07
N PRO A 794 -25.74 27.88 47.31
CA PRO A 794 -25.51 28.63 48.53
C PRO A 794 -24.00 28.83 48.78
N ILE A 795 -23.49 29.98 48.31
CA ILE A 795 -22.07 30.39 48.40
C ILE A 795 -21.92 31.69 49.16
N ASN A 796 -20.78 31.96 49.76
CA ASN A 796 -20.53 33.19 50.53
C ASN A 796 -20.43 34.44 49.60
N ARG A 797 -20.56 35.65 50.23
CA ARG A 797 -20.61 36.94 49.49
C ARG A 797 -19.36 37.21 48.68
N ILE A 798 -18.16 36.79 49.14
CA ILE A 798 -16.88 37.00 48.49
C ILE A 798 -16.75 36.12 47.23
N GLU A 799 -17.15 34.86 47.34
CA GLU A 799 -17.19 33.92 46.24
C GLU A 799 -18.19 34.37 45.16
N LYS A 800 -19.38 34.86 45.54
CA LYS A 800 -20.37 35.44 44.62
C LYS A 800 -19.83 36.56 43.79
N LEU A 801 -19.05 37.48 44.42
CA LEU A 801 -18.41 38.60 43.75
C LEU A 801 -17.30 38.14 42.78
N SER A 802 -16.54 37.09 43.13
CA SER A 802 -15.48 36.55 42.31
C SER A 802 -16.05 35.85 41.05
N ILE A 803 -17.13 35.07 41.19
CA ILE A 803 -17.83 34.39 40.10
C ILE A 803 -18.49 35.41 39.15
N ASN A 804 -19.18 36.41 39.68
CA ASN A 804 -19.74 37.52 38.87
C ASN A 804 -18.67 38.26 38.04
N LYS A 805 -17.48 38.50 38.61
CA LYS A 805 -16.38 39.08 37.86
C LYS A 805 -15.90 38.19 36.71
N LYS A 806 -15.84 36.88 36.92
CA LYS A 806 -15.49 35.89 35.89
C LYS A 806 -16.58 35.81 34.80
N ILE A 807 -17.86 35.83 35.15
CA ILE A 807 -18.98 35.86 34.21
C ILE A 807 -18.91 37.09 33.31
N ASN A 808 -18.72 38.30 33.90
CA ASN A 808 -18.64 39.52 33.12
C ASN A 808 -17.44 39.58 32.16
N LEU A 809 -16.31 39.00 32.57
CA LEU A 809 -15.14 38.87 31.68
C LEU A 809 -15.42 37.93 30.49
N LYS A 810 -16.00 36.76 30.77
CA LYS A 810 -16.34 35.79 29.74
C LYS A 810 -17.48 36.25 28.82
N GLU A 811 -18.46 36.99 29.31
CA GLU A 811 -19.49 37.61 28.47
C GLU A 811 -18.94 38.68 27.53
N LYS A 812 -17.93 39.48 27.98
CA LYS A 812 -17.21 40.41 27.09
C LYS A 812 -16.40 39.65 26.03
N GLU A 813 -15.72 38.57 26.42
CA GLU A 813 -14.96 37.70 25.51
C GLU A 813 -15.89 37.04 24.47
N LEU A 814 -17.03 36.55 24.91
CA LEU A 814 -18.04 35.97 24.02
C LEU A 814 -18.57 36.98 22.98
N LYS A 815 -18.93 38.20 23.44
CA LYS A 815 -19.39 39.28 22.55
C LYS A 815 -18.34 39.64 21.50
N LYS A 816 -17.06 39.70 21.90
CA LYS A 816 -15.96 39.97 20.99
C LYS A 816 -15.80 38.87 19.96
N LEU A 817 -15.81 37.59 20.39
CA LEU A 817 -15.70 36.43 19.51
C LEU A 817 -16.91 36.28 18.57
N GLU A 818 -18.11 36.63 18.97
CA GLU A 818 -19.29 36.67 18.10
C GLU A 818 -19.20 37.77 17.04
N GLN A 819 -18.60 38.92 17.36
CA GLN A 819 -18.33 39.97 16.37
C GLN A 819 -17.20 39.58 15.42
N ASP A 820 -16.12 39.03 15.96
CA ASP A 820 -15.00 38.53 15.16
C ASP A 820 -15.44 37.39 14.25
N LEU A 821 -16.33 36.50 14.70
CA LEU A 821 -16.90 35.41 13.87
C LEU A 821 -17.58 35.95 12.61
N PHE A 822 -18.40 36.98 12.76
CA PHE A 822 -19.14 37.55 11.61
C PHE A 822 -18.16 38.16 10.58
N LEU A 823 -17.13 38.84 11.04
CA LEU A 823 -16.10 39.43 10.17
C LEU A 823 -15.23 38.36 9.51
N ASP A 824 -14.88 37.32 10.27
CA ASP A 824 -14.09 36.21 9.76
C ASP A 824 -14.90 35.32 8.80
N GLU A 825 -16.19 35.10 9.03
CA GLU A 825 -17.05 34.38 8.07
C GLU A 825 -17.12 35.13 6.72
N ILE A 826 -17.28 36.45 6.72
CA ILE A 826 -17.26 37.26 5.48
C ILE A 826 -15.89 37.19 4.80
N ARG A 827 -14.81 37.29 5.56
CA ARG A 827 -13.45 37.23 5.01
C ARG A 827 -13.16 35.87 4.40
N LEU A 828 -13.59 34.78 5.04
CA LEU A 828 -13.46 33.41 4.55
C LEU A 828 -14.27 33.17 3.28
N GLU A 829 -15.51 33.70 3.20
CA GLU A 829 -16.35 33.63 2.00
C GLU A 829 -15.76 34.41 0.83
N ASN A 830 -15.23 35.59 1.07
CA ASN A 830 -14.55 36.38 0.03
C ASN A 830 -13.29 35.66 -0.48
N ASN A 831 -12.48 35.09 0.42
CA ASN A 831 -11.31 34.29 0.03
C ASN A 831 -11.69 33.04 -0.77
N TYR A 832 -12.79 32.39 -0.39
CA TYR A 832 -13.35 31.25 -1.14
C TYR A 832 -13.75 31.68 -2.54
N ASN A 833 -14.57 32.75 -2.68
CA ASN A 833 -15.03 33.23 -3.97
C ASN A 833 -13.87 33.65 -4.88
N ASN A 834 -12.88 34.35 -4.36
CA ASN A 834 -11.67 34.72 -5.10
C ASN A 834 -10.88 33.49 -5.55
N SER A 835 -10.80 32.45 -4.72
CA SER A 835 -10.10 31.21 -5.05
C SER A 835 -10.84 30.43 -6.14
N ILE A 836 -12.17 30.43 -6.12
CA ILE A 836 -13.01 29.80 -7.17
C ILE A 836 -12.91 30.56 -8.49
N GLU A 837 -12.95 31.92 -8.46
CA GLU A 837 -12.76 32.73 -9.66
C GLU A 837 -11.40 32.51 -10.30
N ASN A 838 -10.34 32.47 -9.51
CA ASN A 838 -8.98 32.13 -9.98
C ASN A 838 -8.88 30.71 -10.60
N LEU A 839 -9.66 29.74 -10.08
CA LEU A 839 -9.73 28.40 -10.69
C LEU A 839 -10.47 28.44 -12.04
N LYS A 840 -11.60 29.17 -12.14
CA LYS A 840 -12.36 29.34 -13.36
C LYS A 840 -11.61 30.12 -14.45
N GLU A 841 -10.80 31.11 -14.07
CA GLU A 841 -9.92 31.80 -15.02
C GLU A 841 -8.86 30.89 -15.62
N LYS A 842 -8.33 29.93 -14.85
CA LYS A 842 -7.39 28.92 -15.32
C LYS A 842 -8.04 27.86 -16.24
N GLU A 843 -9.37 27.78 -16.29
CA GLU A 843 -10.11 26.94 -17.26
C GLU A 843 -10.16 27.59 -18.65
N LYS A 844 -9.90 28.90 -18.78
CA LYS A 844 -9.79 29.61 -20.06
C LYS A 844 -8.40 29.36 -20.66
N PHE A 845 -8.27 28.30 -21.45
CA PHE A 845 -7.02 28.04 -22.13
C PHE A 845 -7.24 27.89 -23.65
N GLU A 846 -6.22 28.28 -24.40
CA GLU A 846 -6.17 28.11 -25.83
C GLU A 846 -5.16 27.00 -26.17
N VAL A 847 -5.56 26.14 -27.10
CA VAL A 847 -4.69 25.14 -27.69
C VAL A 847 -4.23 25.68 -29.04
N ASN A 848 -2.95 25.92 -29.17
CA ASN A 848 -2.32 26.37 -30.41
C ASN A 848 -1.24 25.39 -30.84
N PHE A 849 -1.07 25.22 -32.14
CA PHE A 849 0.01 24.44 -32.72
C PHE A 849 1.10 25.36 -33.22
N GLU A 850 2.35 25.05 -32.87
CA GLU A 850 3.54 25.67 -33.39
C GLU A 850 4.26 24.66 -34.27
N ARG A 851 4.51 25.03 -35.55
CA ARG A 851 5.26 24.18 -36.46
C ARG A 851 6.72 24.09 -36.02
N VAL A 852 7.21 22.87 -35.83
CA VAL A 852 8.57 22.57 -35.35
C VAL A 852 9.44 22.14 -36.54
N PHE A 853 8.89 21.32 -37.46
CA PHE A 853 9.67 20.82 -38.58
C PHE A 853 8.85 20.53 -39.83
N ILE A 854 9.55 20.47 -40.97
CA ILE A 854 9.09 19.88 -42.21
C ILE A 854 10.15 18.91 -42.69
N VAL A 855 9.75 17.69 -42.97
CA VAL A 855 10.64 16.66 -43.52
C VAL A 855 10.09 16.18 -44.88
N GLU A 856 10.96 16.06 -45.86
CA GLU A 856 10.71 15.37 -47.12
C GLU A 856 11.14 13.92 -46.94
N ILE A 857 10.22 12.99 -47.10
CA ILE A 857 10.46 11.55 -47.03
C ILE A 857 10.51 11.01 -48.44
N CYS A 858 11.56 10.21 -48.73
CA CYS A 858 11.76 9.65 -50.08
C CYS A 858 12.41 8.28 -50.02
#